data_04a2c4586ea62bf8f56433b2ef1df2ec
#
_entry.id   04a2c4586ea62bf8f56433b2ef1df2ec
#
_cell.length_a   1.000
_cell.length_b   1.000
_cell.length_c   1.000
_cell.angle_alpha   90.00
_cell.angle_beta   90.00
_cell.angle_gamma   90.00
#
_symmetry.space_group_name_H-M   'P 1'
#
loop_
_entity.id
_entity.type
_entity.pdbx_description
1 polymer ?
#
loop_
_entity_poly.entity_id
_entity_poly.type
_entity_poly.pdbx_seq_one_letter_code
_entity_poly.pdbx_strand_id
1 'polypeptide(L)'
;MAAEYEAGQASAAFEVRDPVLVRMASRPRGTALAGVDAADPVPGARRLAADPVLGQAVRVASGSLAHSLDRLTGDEGVAALGRKRTLSAARTLTRYARRAAARPTPFGLFAGVGRARFGSAAKAEPGAGEVAVRLDGAWLRRRVMAWLAEPSVRRRVDVVLNDLCFVRDGRLCLRTGGQERSVRDNALVGAVRERTRTLVGYGDLLDTLTRRFPSLDAERLDGQLAELVRRGFLLTSLTPHRIDTALLDGIEAVLDEALPDDARALRDIRAACARHERDSPGAGGESWHRLLDEVRRLDVSDTDGDAQARPPVHVDLHRRGEFVLPETVGREVCRYAGAIWSITPEWTTLAHMRDYRDRFIERYGTACAVPLGELADPHRGLGLPPEYGAEPTYARTGPGDEVDGPRRAFVGELIQEAVLSGGDLVLTDEVVRRLADVARHDPEAAPPRGLELCFQVLADSTAALDRGDFRLLGSPHIGAWAAGATAGRFAEAAGLTADLTRLATETSGDPDGDVIAAQVELLPREPRGLNIVQVPRLLPYRIPVGVPDDRDDPRCLDWRTLLVAAGSDGLRLLHPESGRPVRPVLPHMLALDAQAPPVARFLMDLATARPRVWSGWDWAGHDTLPYLPRVRYGRVVVMPKRWLPGRRLRDAARAKGAEVWEEGLDAWRRRLAVPDRLHIARNDQMYPVDLRDRWDRELLRSELTALHPQFVCYEDLTADGAGLGWNGGHSTEIVVPLAGARPSGGAAGTVDEERLRTAPPVRPAPTRFHCRARTGCSSSGTRSRRPTNPCSRITFPPCSARSRTTSTAGSSCGTRTPTRICGCASTATWRR
;
A
#
# COMPACT_ATOMS: atom_id res chain seq x y z
N MET A 1 6.62 21.27 38.48
CA MET A 1 7.92 21.78 38.04
C MET A 1 7.90 21.84 36.52
N ALA A 2 7.36 22.90 36.03
CA ALA A 2 7.43 23.22 34.61
C ALA A 2 8.73 24.03 34.42
N ALA A 3 9.84 23.33 34.12
CA ALA A 3 11.04 23.97 33.68
C ALA A 3 10.84 24.41 32.24
N GLU A 4 10.96 25.68 32.00
CA GLU A 4 11.01 26.32 30.69
C GLU A 4 12.03 25.59 29.81
N TYR A 5 11.50 24.93 28.78
CA TYR A 5 12.31 24.27 27.77
C TYR A 5 12.47 25.26 26.62
N GLU A 6 13.59 25.96 26.59
CA GLU A 6 13.94 26.86 25.50
C GLU A 6 13.97 26.12 24.17
N ALA A 7 13.14 26.59 23.26
CA ALA A 7 12.99 26.09 21.90
C ALA A 7 14.25 26.48 21.08
N GLY A 8 15.27 25.63 21.09
CA GLY A 8 16.43 25.77 20.22
C GLY A 8 16.20 25.09 18.86
N GLN A 9 16.43 25.83 17.83
CA GLN A 9 16.70 25.54 16.39
C GLN A 9 16.13 24.31 15.67
N ALA A 10 15.74 23.20 16.30
CA ALA A 10 15.13 22.05 15.64
C ALA A 10 13.67 22.28 15.15
N SER A 11 13.05 23.41 15.53
CA SER A 11 11.67 23.77 15.20
C SER A 11 11.47 24.24 13.75
N ALA A 12 12.54 24.58 13.04
CA ALA A 12 12.46 25.23 11.73
C ALA A 12 12.39 24.27 10.52
N ALA A 13 12.59 22.96 10.71
CA ALA A 13 12.71 22.04 9.58
C ALA A 13 11.37 21.72 8.88
N PHE A 14 10.25 21.78 9.60
CA PHE A 14 8.92 21.45 9.09
C PHE A 14 7.86 22.42 9.59
N GLU A 15 6.86 22.65 8.74
CA GLU A 15 5.67 23.42 9.05
C GLU A 15 4.41 22.61 8.75
N VAL A 16 3.38 22.76 9.59
CA VAL A 16 2.07 22.15 9.36
C VAL A 16 1.38 22.77 8.15
N ARG A 17 0.69 21.96 7.38
CA ARG A 17 -0.21 22.34 6.28
C ARG A 17 -1.61 21.80 6.49
N ASP A 18 -2.58 22.46 5.87
CA ASP A 18 -3.96 21.98 5.78
C ASP A 18 -4.20 21.15 4.51
N PRO A 19 -5.16 20.21 4.51
CA PRO A 19 -6.09 19.89 5.58
C PRO A 19 -5.51 18.86 6.56
N VAL A 20 -5.66 19.11 7.85
CA VAL A 20 -5.47 18.09 8.88
C VAL A 20 -6.69 17.17 8.88
N LEU A 21 -6.45 15.87 9.02
CA LEU A 21 -7.53 14.89 9.05
C LEU A 21 -7.62 14.19 10.40
N VAL A 22 -8.82 13.74 10.71
CA VAL A 22 -9.09 12.83 11.81
C VAL A 22 -9.59 11.51 11.25
N ARG A 23 -9.01 10.43 11.72
CA ARG A 23 -9.49 9.06 11.51
C ARG A 23 -9.97 8.55 12.85
N MET A 24 -11.19 8.06 12.92
CA MET A 24 -11.81 7.71 14.17
C MET A 24 -12.50 6.35 14.10
N ALA A 25 -12.21 5.48 15.05
CA ALA A 25 -12.91 4.21 15.24
C ALA A 25 -14.40 4.45 15.41
N SER A 26 -15.25 3.60 14.85
CA SER A 26 -16.69 3.79 14.85
C SER A 26 -17.34 3.65 16.25
N ARG A 27 -16.64 3.02 17.21
CA ARG A 27 -17.10 2.81 18.58
C ARG A 27 -16.10 3.34 19.60
N PRO A 28 -16.58 3.85 20.73
CA PRO A 28 -15.72 4.16 21.88
C PRO A 28 -14.99 2.90 22.40
N ARG A 29 -13.78 3.07 22.90
CA ARG A 29 -12.95 2.01 23.44
C ARG A 29 -13.56 1.31 24.65
N GLY A 30 -14.26 2.04 25.50
CA GLY A 30 -14.94 1.54 26.69
C GLY A 30 -16.28 0.85 26.41
N THR A 31 -16.72 0.76 25.15
CA THR A 31 -17.97 0.05 24.82
C THR A 31 -17.78 -1.43 25.19
N ALA A 32 -18.61 -1.90 26.12
CA ALA A 32 -18.60 -3.29 26.53
C ALA A 32 -18.89 -4.17 25.31
N LEU A 33 -17.88 -4.86 24.85
CA LEU A 33 -18.08 -5.92 23.88
C LEU A 33 -18.75 -7.08 24.59
N ALA A 34 -19.81 -7.63 24.01
CA ALA A 34 -20.44 -8.82 24.56
C ALA A 34 -19.36 -9.90 24.76
N GLY A 35 -19.15 -10.29 26.00
CA GLY A 35 -18.18 -11.34 26.36
C GLY A 35 -18.49 -12.61 25.60
N VAL A 36 -17.45 -13.22 25.05
CA VAL A 36 -17.53 -14.54 24.42
C VAL A 36 -16.91 -15.54 25.37
N ASP A 37 -17.69 -16.50 25.86
CA ASP A 37 -17.16 -17.59 26.68
C ASP A 37 -16.37 -18.57 25.79
N ALA A 38 -15.15 -18.88 26.20
CA ALA A 38 -14.31 -19.83 25.47
C ALA A 38 -14.86 -21.27 25.53
N ALA A 39 -15.62 -21.62 26.57
CA ALA A 39 -16.26 -22.92 26.72
C ALA A 39 -17.52 -23.04 25.83
N ASP A 40 -18.33 -21.98 25.78
CA ASP A 40 -19.51 -21.88 24.90
C ASP A 40 -19.53 -20.50 24.17
N PRO A 41 -18.94 -20.44 22.98
CA PRO A 41 -18.84 -19.19 22.22
C PRO A 41 -20.15 -18.76 21.53
N VAL A 42 -21.18 -19.62 21.51
CA VAL A 42 -22.41 -19.39 20.74
C VAL A 42 -23.22 -18.18 21.23
N PRO A 43 -23.54 -18.05 22.54
CA PRO A 43 -24.33 -16.91 23.01
C PRO A 43 -23.63 -15.58 22.77
N GLY A 44 -22.30 -15.52 22.99
CA GLY A 44 -21.51 -14.34 22.71
C GLY A 44 -21.46 -13.98 21.22
N ALA A 45 -21.26 -14.96 20.35
CA ALA A 45 -21.27 -14.77 18.89
C ALA A 45 -22.63 -14.25 18.40
N ARG A 46 -23.74 -14.78 18.93
CA ARG A 46 -25.11 -14.32 18.62
C ARG A 46 -25.32 -12.88 19.03
N ARG A 47 -24.90 -12.49 20.25
CA ARG A 47 -25.00 -11.10 20.70
C ARG A 47 -24.19 -10.14 19.82
N LEU A 48 -22.97 -10.52 19.44
CA LEU A 48 -22.15 -9.73 18.50
C LEU A 48 -22.80 -9.64 17.12
N ALA A 49 -23.40 -10.73 16.63
CA ALA A 49 -24.05 -10.76 15.34
C ALA A 49 -25.37 -9.93 15.32
N ALA A 50 -26.06 -9.88 16.44
CA ALA A 50 -27.31 -9.12 16.60
C ALA A 50 -27.09 -7.61 16.76
N ASP A 51 -25.86 -7.14 16.97
CA ASP A 51 -25.55 -5.72 17.01
C ASP A 51 -25.72 -5.10 15.62
N PRO A 52 -26.63 -4.11 15.43
CA PRO A 52 -26.97 -3.62 14.10
C PRO A 52 -25.80 -2.91 13.40
N VAL A 53 -25.02 -2.13 14.13
CA VAL A 53 -23.87 -1.39 13.56
C VAL A 53 -22.74 -2.35 13.21
N LEU A 54 -22.41 -3.27 14.11
CA LEU A 54 -21.38 -4.30 13.84
C LEU A 54 -21.83 -5.25 12.73
N GLY A 55 -23.09 -5.68 12.75
CA GLY A 55 -23.66 -6.55 11.73
C GLY A 55 -23.60 -5.95 10.33
N GLN A 56 -23.99 -4.67 10.19
CA GLN A 56 -23.87 -3.95 8.93
C GLN A 56 -22.41 -3.80 8.50
N ALA A 57 -21.52 -3.40 9.40
CA ALA A 57 -20.09 -3.24 9.11
C ALA A 57 -19.46 -4.55 8.64
N VAL A 58 -19.84 -5.67 9.21
CA VAL A 58 -19.37 -7.00 8.81
C VAL A 58 -19.93 -7.41 7.43
N ARG A 59 -21.24 -7.16 7.16
CA ARG A 59 -21.84 -7.45 5.85
C ARG A 59 -21.16 -6.69 4.73
N VAL A 60 -20.85 -5.43 4.97
CA VAL A 60 -20.10 -4.58 4.04
C VAL A 60 -18.66 -5.07 3.83
N ALA A 61 -18.02 -5.61 4.87
CA ALA A 61 -16.61 -5.99 4.81
C ALA A 61 -16.36 -7.41 4.28
N SER A 62 -17.31 -8.33 4.44
CA SER A 62 -17.11 -9.75 4.17
C SER A 62 -18.41 -10.49 3.87
N GLY A 63 -18.63 -10.83 2.60
CA GLY A 63 -19.79 -11.63 2.18
C GLY A 63 -19.83 -13.03 2.81
N SER A 64 -18.68 -13.69 2.97
CA SER A 64 -18.61 -15.03 3.60
C SER A 64 -18.98 -14.99 5.10
N LEU A 65 -18.60 -13.93 5.80
CA LEU A 65 -18.98 -13.76 7.20
C LEU A 65 -20.43 -13.26 7.33
N ALA A 66 -20.95 -12.48 6.38
CA ALA A 66 -22.33 -12.10 6.30
C ALA A 66 -23.27 -13.33 6.31
N HIS A 67 -22.95 -14.32 5.48
CA HIS A 67 -23.70 -15.60 5.48
C HIS A 67 -23.63 -16.35 6.83
N SER A 68 -22.49 -16.28 7.52
CA SER A 68 -22.38 -16.84 8.87
C SER A 68 -23.18 -16.05 9.91
N LEU A 69 -23.25 -14.70 9.77
CA LEU A 69 -24.10 -13.83 10.60
C LEU A 69 -25.58 -14.20 10.46
N ASP A 70 -26.09 -14.33 9.23
CA ASP A 70 -27.47 -14.65 8.97
C ASP A 70 -27.86 -16.02 9.58
N ARG A 71 -26.95 -16.98 9.55
CA ARG A 71 -27.14 -18.27 10.22
C ARG A 71 -27.05 -18.19 11.75
N LEU A 72 -26.20 -17.34 12.31
CA LEU A 72 -26.09 -17.16 13.76
C LEU A 72 -27.32 -16.45 14.36
N THR A 73 -27.95 -15.57 13.60
CA THR A 73 -29.15 -14.81 14.03
C THR A 73 -30.46 -15.53 13.75
N GLY A 74 -30.49 -16.50 12.82
CA GLY A 74 -31.68 -17.29 12.49
C GLY A 74 -31.97 -18.41 13.49
N ASP A 75 -33.21 -18.88 13.53
CA ASP A 75 -33.70 -19.86 14.49
C ASP A 75 -33.06 -21.24 14.36
N GLU A 76 -32.72 -21.69 13.14
CA GLU A 76 -32.04 -22.95 12.85
C GLU A 76 -30.52 -22.88 12.88
N GLY A 77 -29.96 -21.69 13.17
CA GLY A 77 -28.65 -21.27 12.66
C GLY A 77 -27.44 -22.00 13.21
N VAL A 78 -27.40 -22.36 14.48
CA VAL A 78 -26.18 -22.89 15.11
C VAL A 78 -25.95 -24.37 14.80
N ALA A 79 -27.03 -25.16 14.76
CA ALA A 79 -26.97 -26.58 14.39
C ALA A 79 -26.48 -26.76 12.95
N ALA A 80 -26.87 -25.87 12.05
CA ALA A 80 -26.48 -25.89 10.64
C ALA A 80 -25.01 -25.46 10.38
N LEU A 81 -24.40 -24.65 11.26
CA LEU A 81 -23.00 -24.23 11.11
C LEU A 81 -21.98 -25.27 11.62
N GLY A 82 -22.34 -26.03 12.63
CA GLY A 82 -21.45 -26.91 13.36
C GLY A 82 -20.39 -26.19 14.22
N ARG A 83 -19.94 -26.82 15.31
CA ARG A 83 -19.08 -26.19 16.35
C ARG A 83 -17.81 -25.50 15.81
N LYS A 84 -17.11 -26.12 14.85
CA LYS A 84 -15.85 -25.56 14.30
C LYS A 84 -16.07 -24.23 13.56
N ARG A 85 -17.12 -24.16 12.74
CA ARG A 85 -17.46 -22.95 11.99
C ARG A 85 -17.98 -21.85 12.91
N THR A 86 -18.80 -22.19 13.90
CA THR A 86 -19.29 -21.26 14.91
C THR A 86 -18.14 -20.64 15.70
N LEU A 87 -17.16 -21.45 16.15
CA LEU A 87 -15.97 -20.96 16.83
C LEU A 87 -15.12 -20.03 15.95
N SER A 88 -14.97 -20.36 14.67
CA SER A 88 -14.26 -19.52 13.70
C SER A 88 -15.00 -18.20 13.47
N ALA A 89 -16.33 -18.23 13.35
CA ALA A 89 -17.16 -17.02 13.22
C ALA A 89 -17.08 -16.16 14.48
N ALA A 90 -17.17 -16.73 15.68
CA ALA A 90 -17.05 -16.03 16.96
C ALA A 90 -15.70 -15.32 17.08
N ARG A 91 -14.59 -15.98 16.76
CA ARG A 91 -13.24 -15.36 16.74
C ARG A 91 -13.16 -14.19 15.78
N THR A 92 -13.71 -14.36 14.58
CA THR A 92 -13.69 -13.32 13.55
C THR A 92 -14.56 -12.13 13.95
N LEU A 93 -15.76 -12.37 14.45
CA LEU A 93 -16.65 -11.32 14.97
C LEU A 93 -16.01 -10.54 16.13
N THR A 94 -15.35 -11.23 17.06
CA THR A 94 -14.63 -10.57 18.15
C THR A 94 -13.52 -9.65 17.63
N ARG A 95 -12.74 -10.11 16.61
CA ARG A 95 -11.71 -9.26 16.00
C ARG A 95 -12.31 -8.03 15.34
N TYR A 96 -13.42 -8.16 14.62
CA TYR A 96 -14.11 -7.02 14.01
C TYR A 96 -14.68 -6.07 15.05
N ALA A 97 -15.29 -6.57 16.11
CA ALA A 97 -15.80 -5.75 17.20
C ALA A 97 -14.69 -4.95 17.89
N ARG A 98 -13.54 -5.57 18.15
CA ARG A 98 -12.36 -4.89 18.69
C ARG A 98 -11.76 -3.88 17.71
N ARG A 99 -11.72 -4.23 16.42
CA ARG A 99 -11.33 -3.29 15.39
C ARG A 99 -12.18 -2.03 15.41
N ALA A 100 -13.52 -2.18 15.50
CA ALA A 100 -14.47 -1.08 15.54
C ALA A 100 -14.25 -0.12 16.70
N ALA A 101 -13.65 -0.58 17.81
CA ALA A 101 -13.39 0.21 19.00
C ALA A 101 -11.94 0.71 19.12
N ALA A 102 -10.96 -0.02 18.54
CA ALA A 102 -9.55 0.23 18.85
C ALA A 102 -8.73 0.71 17.66
N ARG A 103 -9.20 0.56 16.43
CA ARG A 103 -8.40 0.90 15.25
C ARG A 103 -9.01 2.03 14.45
N PRO A 104 -8.37 3.20 14.42
CA PRO A 104 -8.84 4.37 13.68
C PRO A 104 -8.60 4.32 12.17
N THR A 105 -7.77 3.39 11.67
CA THR A 105 -7.51 3.25 10.22
C THR A 105 -8.79 2.94 9.46
N PRO A 106 -9.20 3.74 8.45
CA PRO A 106 -10.46 3.57 7.73
C PRO A 106 -10.59 2.22 7.02
N PHE A 107 -11.73 1.57 7.22
CA PHE A 107 -12.10 0.32 6.56
C PHE A 107 -13.61 0.09 6.66
N GLY A 108 -14.33 0.26 5.57
CA GLY A 108 -15.78 0.16 5.57
C GLY A 108 -16.38 1.03 6.67
N LEU A 109 -17.34 0.47 7.43
CA LEU A 109 -18.02 1.16 8.52
C LEU A 109 -17.32 1.04 9.89
N PHE A 110 -16.09 0.44 9.94
CA PHE A 110 -15.39 0.25 11.23
C PHE A 110 -14.63 1.48 11.70
N ALA A 111 -14.28 2.39 10.82
CA ALA A 111 -13.65 3.66 11.15
C ALA A 111 -13.93 4.69 10.06
N GLY A 112 -14.16 5.92 10.45
CA GLY A 112 -14.47 7.02 9.55
C GLY A 112 -13.36 8.07 9.46
N VAL A 113 -13.42 8.88 8.40
CA VAL A 113 -12.53 10.00 8.15
C VAL A 113 -13.31 11.30 8.30
N GLY A 114 -12.74 12.28 8.98
CA GLY A 114 -13.27 13.63 9.11
C GLY A 114 -12.20 14.69 8.96
N ARG A 115 -12.62 15.94 8.96
CA ARG A 115 -11.74 17.11 8.96
C ARG A 115 -11.31 17.46 10.37
N ALA A 116 -10.08 17.91 10.54
CA ALA A 116 -9.60 18.56 11.74
C ALA A 116 -8.83 19.84 11.36
N ARG A 117 -8.60 20.71 12.33
CA ARG A 117 -7.77 21.91 12.20
C ARG A 117 -7.06 22.20 13.49
N PHE A 118 -6.01 23.00 13.42
CA PHE A 118 -5.40 23.57 14.61
C PHE A 118 -6.06 24.89 14.97
N GLY A 119 -6.07 25.24 16.25
CA GLY A 119 -6.69 26.44 16.79
C GLY A 119 -6.30 26.71 18.23
N SER A 120 -6.85 27.78 18.80
CA SER A 120 -6.50 28.26 20.14
C SER A 120 -7.09 27.42 21.28
N ALA A 121 -8.21 26.70 21.02
CA ALA A 121 -8.87 25.87 22.01
C ALA A 121 -9.31 24.54 21.39
N ALA A 122 -9.23 23.47 22.17
CA ALA A 122 -9.62 22.14 21.76
C ALA A 122 -11.15 22.00 21.65
N LYS A 123 -11.60 21.36 20.57
CA LYS A 123 -12.99 20.96 20.37
C LYS A 123 -13.04 19.58 19.74
N ALA A 124 -13.89 18.71 20.23
CA ALA A 124 -14.12 17.39 19.66
C ALA A 124 -15.61 17.05 19.68
N GLU A 125 -16.26 17.30 18.58
CA GLU A 125 -17.66 16.96 18.35
C GLU A 125 -17.74 15.98 17.17
N PRO A 126 -17.77 14.66 17.44
CA PRO A 126 -17.60 13.66 16.38
C PRO A 126 -18.71 13.64 15.31
N GLY A 127 -19.83 14.29 15.50
CA GLY A 127 -20.91 14.35 14.52
C GLY A 127 -21.49 12.99 14.11
N ALA A 128 -22.49 13.01 13.24
CA ALA A 128 -23.02 11.80 12.63
C ALA A 128 -22.04 11.20 11.61
N GLY A 129 -22.07 9.87 11.49
CA GLY A 129 -21.37 9.18 10.40
C GLY A 129 -22.21 9.21 9.13
N GLU A 130 -21.60 9.49 8.00
CA GLU A 130 -22.18 9.41 6.66
C GLU A 130 -21.54 8.28 5.89
N VAL A 131 -22.34 7.56 5.13
CA VAL A 131 -21.88 6.43 4.31
C VAL A 131 -21.65 6.94 2.89
N ALA A 132 -20.48 6.61 2.32
CA ALA A 132 -20.21 6.82 0.90
C ALA A 132 -20.05 5.45 0.22
N VAL A 133 -20.69 5.25 -0.91
CA VAL A 133 -20.73 3.97 -1.65
C VAL A 133 -20.25 4.17 -3.07
N ARG A 134 -19.37 3.30 -3.50
CA ARG A 134 -18.93 3.25 -4.91
C ARG A 134 -18.82 1.82 -5.38
N LEU A 135 -18.82 1.62 -6.68
CA LEU A 135 -18.62 0.30 -7.27
C LEU A 135 -17.22 -0.22 -6.91
N ASP A 136 -17.13 -1.51 -6.60
CA ASP A 136 -15.83 -2.18 -6.39
C ASP A 136 -15.05 -2.25 -7.70
N GLY A 137 -13.79 -1.81 -7.68
CA GLY A 137 -12.96 -1.73 -8.88
C GLY A 137 -12.72 -3.09 -9.54
N ALA A 138 -12.60 -4.15 -8.76
CA ALA A 138 -12.41 -5.50 -9.31
C ALA A 138 -13.70 -6.02 -9.96
N TRP A 139 -14.86 -5.73 -9.35
CA TRP A 139 -16.17 -6.06 -9.93
C TRP A 139 -16.38 -5.30 -11.25
N LEU A 140 -16.20 -3.99 -11.25
CA LEU A 140 -16.38 -3.16 -12.44
C LEU A 140 -15.43 -3.60 -13.58
N ARG A 141 -14.18 -3.92 -13.26
CA ARG A 141 -13.24 -4.42 -14.25
C ARG A 141 -13.71 -5.73 -14.90
N ARG A 142 -14.26 -6.67 -14.12
CA ARG A 142 -14.85 -7.91 -14.69
C ARG A 142 -16.02 -7.60 -15.60
N ARG A 143 -16.91 -6.70 -15.16
CA ARG A 143 -18.07 -6.29 -15.97
C ARG A 143 -17.66 -5.64 -17.29
N VAL A 144 -16.74 -4.67 -17.24
CA VAL A 144 -16.19 -4.02 -18.44
C VAL A 144 -15.60 -5.05 -19.40
N MET A 145 -14.85 -6.03 -18.89
CA MET A 145 -14.29 -7.08 -19.74
C MET A 145 -15.37 -7.98 -20.37
N ALA A 146 -16.47 -8.24 -19.67
CA ALA A 146 -17.61 -8.96 -20.21
C ALA A 146 -18.35 -8.15 -21.29
N TRP A 147 -18.59 -6.88 -21.06
CA TRP A 147 -19.17 -5.98 -22.08
C TRP A 147 -18.29 -5.86 -23.31
N LEU A 148 -16.98 -5.75 -23.14
CA LEU A 148 -16.02 -5.72 -24.25
C LEU A 148 -15.94 -7.05 -25.02
N ALA A 149 -16.50 -8.15 -24.54
CA ALA A 149 -16.66 -9.37 -25.30
C ALA A 149 -17.70 -9.21 -26.43
N GLU A 150 -18.63 -8.25 -26.31
CA GLU A 150 -19.66 -7.95 -27.30
C GLU A 150 -19.10 -7.02 -28.40
N PRO A 151 -19.22 -7.43 -29.70
CA PRO A 151 -18.73 -6.61 -30.82
C PRO A 151 -19.38 -5.21 -30.88
N SER A 152 -20.68 -5.12 -30.55
CA SER A 152 -21.42 -3.85 -30.53
C SER A 152 -20.85 -2.84 -29.54
N VAL A 153 -20.36 -3.28 -28.38
CA VAL A 153 -19.68 -2.47 -27.36
C VAL A 153 -18.29 -2.10 -27.84
N ARG A 154 -17.50 -3.08 -28.30
CA ARG A 154 -16.12 -2.82 -28.73
C ARG A 154 -16.00 -1.76 -29.81
N ARG A 155 -16.91 -1.75 -30.78
CA ARG A 155 -16.90 -0.77 -31.89
C ARG A 155 -17.09 0.69 -31.43
N ARG A 156 -17.57 0.91 -30.20
CA ARG A 156 -17.90 2.22 -29.64
C ARG A 156 -16.90 2.77 -28.63
N VAL A 157 -15.84 2.02 -28.33
CA VAL A 157 -14.83 2.45 -27.38
C VAL A 157 -13.57 2.93 -28.10
N ASP A 158 -12.83 3.82 -27.45
CA ASP A 158 -11.49 4.16 -27.89
C ASP A 158 -10.47 3.18 -27.32
N VAL A 159 -9.39 2.97 -28.06
CA VAL A 159 -8.29 2.08 -27.68
C VAL A 159 -6.95 2.77 -27.82
N VAL A 160 -6.02 2.41 -26.95
CA VAL A 160 -4.62 2.84 -26.97
C VAL A 160 -3.70 1.68 -26.63
N LEU A 161 -2.50 1.66 -27.21
CA LEU A 161 -1.50 0.68 -26.85
C LEU A 161 -1.09 0.84 -25.39
N ASN A 162 -1.08 -0.26 -24.63
CA ASN A 162 -0.56 -0.26 -23.28
C ASN A 162 0.92 0.14 -23.30
N ASP A 163 1.28 1.20 -22.61
CA ASP A 163 2.63 1.78 -22.56
C ASP A 163 3.65 0.88 -21.83
N LEU A 164 3.19 -0.14 -21.13
CA LEU A 164 4.03 -1.19 -20.56
C LEU A 164 4.44 -2.25 -21.59
N CYS A 165 3.98 -2.15 -22.85
CA CYS A 165 4.41 -3.00 -23.94
C CYS A 165 5.81 -2.64 -24.44
N PHE A 166 6.58 -3.67 -24.75
CA PHE A 166 7.90 -3.54 -25.37
C PHE A 166 8.10 -4.63 -26.44
N VAL A 167 8.98 -4.37 -27.39
CA VAL A 167 9.30 -5.36 -28.45
C VAL A 167 10.60 -6.06 -28.11
N ARG A 168 10.58 -7.40 -28.15
CA ARG A 168 11.74 -8.25 -27.94
C ARG A 168 11.68 -9.47 -28.86
N ASP A 169 12.76 -9.76 -29.57
CA ASP A 169 12.91 -10.93 -30.42
C ASP A 169 11.73 -11.16 -31.42
N GLY A 170 11.28 -10.09 -32.05
CA GLY A 170 10.15 -10.12 -33.01
C GLY A 170 8.80 -10.40 -32.35
N ARG A 171 8.70 -10.16 -31.05
CA ARG A 171 7.44 -10.28 -30.28
C ARG A 171 7.12 -8.98 -29.56
N LEU A 172 5.86 -8.61 -29.55
CA LEU A 172 5.32 -7.60 -28.65
C LEU A 172 5.04 -8.26 -27.29
N CYS A 173 5.73 -7.81 -26.27
CA CYS A 173 5.67 -8.33 -24.90
C CYS A 173 4.98 -7.35 -23.98
N LEU A 174 4.25 -7.88 -23.00
CA LEU A 174 3.63 -7.13 -21.92
C LEU A 174 3.90 -7.86 -20.60
N ARG A 175 4.49 -7.17 -19.62
CA ARG A 175 4.74 -7.72 -18.29
C ARG A 175 3.77 -7.12 -17.28
N THR A 176 2.84 -7.93 -16.76
CA THR A 176 1.87 -7.54 -15.75
C THR A 176 1.78 -8.63 -14.67
N GLY A 177 1.72 -8.24 -13.40
CA GLY A 177 1.50 -9.17 -12.28
C GLY A 177 2.52 -10.30 -12.15
N GLY A 178 3.79 -10.07 -12.50
CA GLY A 178 4.84 -11.11 -12.46
C GLY A 178 4.81 -12.08 -13.65
N GLN A 179 3.79 -12.00 -14.52
CA GLN A 179 3.67 -12.80 -15.73
C GLN A 179 4.03 -11.98 -16.98
N GLU A 180 4.75 -12.59 -17.90
CA GLU A 180 5.02 -12.02 -19.22
C GLU A 180 4.10 -12.67 -20.24
N ARG A 181 3.34 -11.85 -20.96
CA ARG A 181 2.53 -12.25 -22.11
C ARG A 181 3.18 -11.74 -23.37
N SER A 182 3.10 -12.47 -24.47
CA SER A 182 3.65 -11.99 -25.73
C SER A 182 2.83 -12.45 -26.93
N VAL A 183 2.87 -11.65 -27.98
CA VAL A 183 2.32 -11.95 -29.31
C VAL A 183 3.41 -11.73 -30.36
N ARG A 184 3.33 -12.44 -31.50
CA ARG A 184 4.28 -12.22 -32.61
C ARG A 184 4.08 -10.78 -33.15
N ASP A 185 5.15 -10.01 -33.26
CA ASP A 185 5.15 -8.67 -33.85
C ASP A 185 5.16 -8.78 -35.39
N ASN A 186 4.04 -9.21 -35.96
CA ASN A 186 3.83 -9.32 -37.40
C ASN A 186 3.33 -7.99 -37.99
N ALA A 187 3.13 -7.94 -39.31
CA ALA A 187 2.67 -6.74 -40.01
C ALA A 187 1.37 -6.14 -39.43
N LEU A 188 0.43 -7.00 -39.00
CA LEU A 188 -0.83 -6.56 -38.39
C LEU A 188 -0.58 -5.93 -37.01
N VAL A 189 0.15 -6.62 -36.13
CA VAL A 189 0.49 -6.10 -34.78
C VAL A 189 1.31 -4.81 -34.88
N GLY A 190 2.22 -4.73 -35.89
CA GLY A 190 2.97 -3.51 -36.18
C GLY A 190 2.05 -2.34 -36.58
N ALA A 191 1.05 -2.60 -37.45
CA ALA A 191 0.07 -1.61 -37.85
C ALA A 191 -0.83 -1.16 -36.69
N VAL A 192 -1.27 -2.09 -35.85
CA VAL A 192 -2.01 -1.77 -34.61
C VAL A 192 -1.16 -0.86 -33.72
N ARG A 193 0.09 -1.22 -33.42
CA ARG A 193 1.01 -0.44 -32.60
C ARG A 193 1.22 0.98 -33.11
N GLU A 194 1.32 1.13 -34.43
CA GLU A 194 1.51 2.43 -35.09
C GLU A 194 0.28 3.33 -34.89
N ARG A 195 -0.91 2.76 -35.09
CA ARG A 195 -2.17 3.48 -35.05
C ARG A 195 -2.69 3.78 -33.66
N THR A 196 -2.34 2.96 -32.67
CA THR A 196 -2.83 3.10 -31.30
C THR A 196 -1.79 3.75 -30.36
N ARG A 197 -0.90 4.60 -30.90
CA ARG A 197 0.02 5.43 -30.08
C ARG A 197 -0.73 6.44 -29.23
N THR A 198 -1.80 6.98 -29.77
CA THR A 198 -2.79 7.84 -29.11
C THR A 198 -4.14 7.13 -29.11
N LEU A 199 -5.12 7.67 -28.39
CA LEU A 199 -6.49 7.14 -28.40
C LEU A 199 -7.09 7.18 -29.80
N VAL A 200 -7.65 6.06 -30.24
CA VAL A 200 -8.33 5.92 -31.54
C VAL A 200 -9.59 5.07 -31.38
N GLY A 201 -10.67 5.42 -32.08
CA GLY A 201 -11.88 4.63 -32.09
C GLY A 201 -11.61 3.18 -32.55
N TYR A 202 -12.09 2.19 -31.80
CA TYR A 202 -11.92 0.78 -32.17
C TYR A 202 -12.55 0.47 -33.54
N GLY A 203 -13.73 1.03 -33.85
CA GLY A 203 -14.37 0.91 -35.14
C GLY A 203 -13.49 1.44 -36.26
N ASP A 204 -12.94 2.65 -36.12
CA ASP A 204 -12.06 3.29 -37.11
C ASP A 204 -10.76 2.52 -37.31
N LEU A 205 -10.20 2.00 -36.20
CA LEU A 205 -9.03 1.11 -36.26
C LEU A 205 -9.33 -0.16 -37.07
N LEU A 206 -10.46 -0.83 -36.80
CA LEU A 206 -10.86 -2.04 -37.50
C LEU A 206 -11.06 -1.78 -38.99
N ASP A 207 -11.78 -0.69 -39.37
CA ASP A 207 -12.01 -0.32 -40.75
C ASP A 207 -10.71 0.03 -41.50
N THR A 208 -9.78 0.69 -40.81
CA THR A 208 -8.45 1.00 -41.36
C THR A 208 -7.63 -0.26 -41.60
N LEU A 209 -7.66 -1.19 -40.68
CA LEU A 209 -6.97 -2.47 -40.82
C LEU A 209 -7.61 -3.35 -41.89
N THR A 210 -8.93 -3.38 -42.03
CA THR A 210 -9.63 -4.10 -43.08
C THR A 210 -9.19 -3.59 -44.47
N ARG A 211 -9.07 -2.30 -44.65
CA ARG A 211 -8.56 -1.71 -45.91
C ARG A 211 -7.09 -2.07 -46.16
N ARG A 212 -6.26 -2.09 -45.11
CA ARG A 212 -4.81 -2.38 -45.20
C ARG A 212 -4.49 -3.87 -45.40
N PHE A 213 -5.37 -4.76 -44.96
CA PHE A 213 -5.20 -6.21 -45.02
C PHE A 213 -6.41 -6.89 -45.69
N PRO A 214 -6.68 -6.65 -47.00
CA PRO A 214 -7.88 -7.13 -47.68
C PRO A 214 -7.97 -8.65 -47.83
N SER A 215 -6.87 -9.36 -47.55
CA SER A 215 -6.84 -10.83 -47.51
C SER A 215 -7.38 -11.43 -46.19
N LEU A 216 -7.66 -10.61 -45.17
CA LEU A 216 -8.26 -10.99 -43.93
C LEU A 216 -9.70 -10.47 -43.87
N ASP A 217 -10.65 -11.30 -43.48
CA ASP A 217 -12.03 -10.85 -43.28
C ASP A 217 -12.14 -9.97 -42.02
N ALA A 218 -13.15 -9.13 -41.95
CA ALA A 218 -13.35 -8.18 -40.86
C ALA A 218 -13.63 -8.87 -39.53
N GLU A 219 -14.31 -10.03 -39.54
CA GLU A 219 -14.62 -10.78 -38.33
C GLU A 219 -13.35 -11.37 -37.70
N ARG A 220 -12.46 -11.90 -38.53
CA ARG A 220 -11.15 -12.40 -38.07
C ARG A 220 -10.27 -11.29 -37.55
N LEU A 221 -10.27 -10.10 -38.15
CA LEU A 221 -9.54 -8.92 -37.66
C LEU A 221 -10.13 -8.44 -36.31
N ASP A 222 -11.47 -8.37 -36.20
CA ASP A 222 -12.12 -8.02 -34.94
C ASP A 222 -11.74 -9.03 -33.81
N GLY A 223 -11.77 -10.32 -34.11
CA GLY A 223 -11.36 -11.36 -33.16
C GLY A 223 -9.90 -11.21 -32.69
N GLN A 224 -8.98 -10.81 -33.57
CA GLN A 224 -7.58 -10.57 -33.19
C GLN A 224 -7.41 -9.29 -32.36
N LEU A 225 -8.12 -8.23 -32.69
CA LEU A 225 -8.12 -6.99 -31.89
C LEU A 225 -8.74 -7.24 -30.51
N ALA A 226 -9.88 -7.95 -30.44
CA ALA A 226 -10.52 -8.34 -29.20
C ALA A 226 -9.59 -9.13 -28.29
N GLU A 227 -8.77 -10.02 -28.87
CA GLU A 227 -7.76 -10.77 -28.14
C GLU A 227 -6.65 -9.88 -27.58
N LEU A 228 -6.21 -8.84 -28.33
CA LEU A 228 -5.24 -7.85 -27.82
C LEU A 228 -5.82 -7.03 -26.67
N VAL A 229 -7.10 -6.67 -26.73
CA VAL A 229 -7.83 -6.02 -25.62
C VAL A 229 -7.91 -6.96 -24.43
N ARG A 230 -8.39 -8.19 -24.63
CA ARG A 230 -8.56 -9.20 -23.58
C ARG A 230 -7.24 -9.50 -22.85
N ARG A 231 -6.11 -9.52 -23.57
CA ARG A 231 -4.79 -9.74 -23.00
C ARG A 231 -4.15 -8.49 -22.41
N GLY A 232 -4.75 -7.33 -22.58
CA GLY A 232 -4.28 -6.05 -22.04
C GLY A 232 -3.17 -5.39 -22.84
N PHE A 233 -2.90 -5.83 -24.10
CA PHE A 233 -2.01 -5.12 -25.03
C PHE A 233 -2.63 -3.80 -25.49
N LEU A 234 -3.94 -3.78 -25.68
CA LEU A 234 -4.73 -2.58 -25.90
C LEU A 234 -5.56 -2.28 -24.64
N LEU A 235 -5.50 -1.05 -24.19
CA LEU A 235 -6.35 -0.49 -23.15
C LEU A 235 -7.52 0.21 -23.81
N THR A 236 -8.66 0.25 -23.13
CA THR A 236 -9.87 0.92 -23.66
C THR A 236 -10.25 2.11 -22.80
N SER A 237 -11.00 3.06 -23.35
CA SER A 237 -11.58 4.19 -22.62
C SER A 237 -12.45 3.77 -21.42
N LEU A 238 -12.96 2.52 -21.42
CA LEU A 238 -13.73 1.96 -20.30
C LEU A 238 -12.86 1.31 -19.22
N THR A 239 -11.51 1.31 -19.33
CA THR A 239 -10.63 0.70 -18.33
C THR A 239 -10.76 1.42 -16.97
N PRO A 240 -11.20 0.74 -15.90
CA PRO A 240 -11.56 1.39 -14.63
C PRO A 240 -10.33 1.68 -13.75
N HIS A 241 -9.47 2.59 -14.17
CA HIS A 241 -8.33 3.06 -13.37
C HIS A 241 -8.75 4.15 -12.38
N ARG A 242 -9.76 4.93 -12.71
CA ARG A 242 -10.42 5.93 -11.87
C ARG A 242 -11.93 5.80 -12.05
N ILE A 243 -12.62 5.41 -10.98
CA ILE A 243 -14.07 5.14 -11.00
C ILE A 243 -14.78 6.40 -10.50
N ASP A 244 -14.82 7.40 -11.35
CA ASP A 244 -15.52 8.67 -11.16
C ASP A 244 -16.81 8.73 -12.00
N THR A 245 -17.55 9.81 -11.84
CA THR A 245 -18.78 10.05 -12.60
C THR A 245 -18.52 10.02 -14.11
N ALA A 246 -17.41 10.60 -14.57
CA ALA A 246 -17.10 10.69 -16.01
C ALA A 246 -16.89 9.29 -16.63
N LEU A 247 -16.18 8.39 -15.93
CA LEU A 247 -16.03 7.01 -16.40
C LEU A 247 -17.38 6.29 -16.46
N LEU A 248 -18.19 6.41 -15.38
CA LEU A 248 -19.48 5.73 -15.31
C LEU A 248 -20.47 6.24 -16.35
N ASP A 249 -20.52 7.55 -16.59
CA ASP A 249 -21.35 8.16 -17.62
C ASP A 249 -20.87 7.72 -19.03
N GLY A 250 -19.57 7.62 -19.25
CA GLY A 250 -19.00 7.09 -20.50
C GLY A 250 -19.34 5.62 -20.73
N ILE A 251 -19.34 4.80 -19.69
CA ILE A 251 -19.78 3.39 -19.77
C ILE A 251 -21.26 3.34 -20.10
N GLU A 252 -22.12 4.12 -19.42
CA GLU A 252 -23.56 4.16 -19.67
C GLU A 252 -23.85 4.60 -21.11
N ALA A 253 -23.19 5.64 -21.62
CA ALA A 253 -23.38 6.11 -22.99
C ALA A 253 -23.08 5.03 -24.04
N VAL A 254 -21.99 4.28 -23.87
CA VAL A 254 -21.65 3.17 -24.76
C VAL A 254 -22.68 2.03 -24.64
N LEU A 255 -23.15 1.74 -23.44
CA LEU A 255 -24.12 0.66 -23.20
C LEU A 255 -25.52 1.05 -23.68
N ASP A 256 -25.96 2.29 -23.59
CA ASP A 256 -27.28 2.74 -24.06
C ASP A 256 -27.48 2.42 -25.55
N GLU A 257 -26.43 2.54 -26.35
CA GLU A 257 -26.48 2.23 -27.77
C GLU A 257 -26.25 0.73 -28.07
N ALA A 258 -25.46 0.02 -27.27
CA ALA A 258 -25.05 -1.35 -27.56
C ALA A 258 -25.83 -2.40 -26.80
N LEU A 259 -26.15 -2.17 -25.52
CA LEU A 259 -26.79 -3.08 -24.57
C LEU A 259 -27.70 -2.28 -23.61
N PRO A 260 -28.85 -1.76 -24.06
CA PRO A 260 -29.69 -0.82 -23.30
C PRO A 260 -30.24 -1.39 -21.99
N ASP A 261 -30.39 -2.71 -21.88
CA ASP A 261 -30.83 -3.35 -20.63
C ASP A 261 -29.71 -3.32 -19.58
N ASP A 262 -28.43 -3.53 -19.96
CA ASP A 262 -27.29 -3.42 -19.09
C ASP A 262 -27.06 -1.95 -18.66
N ALA A 263 -27.28 -1.00 -19.56
CA ALA A 263 -27.23 0.44 -19.23
C ALA A 263 -28.29 0.80 -18.16
N ARG A 264 -29.52 0.30 -18.32
CA ARG A 264 -30.58 0.50 -17.32
C ARG A 264 -30.21 -0.11 -15.98
N ALA A 265 -29.71 -1.35 -15.98
CA ALA A 265 -29.31 -2.03 -14.76
C ALA A 265 -28.13 -1.30 -14.05
N LEU A 266 -27.17 -0.73 -14.79
CA LEU A 266 -26.10 0.07 -14.19
C LEU A 266 -26.65 1.36 -13.55
N ARG A 267 -27.60 2.05 -14.19
CA ARG A 267 -28.29 3.19 -13.58
C ARG A 267 -29.06 2.82 -12.31
N ASP A 268 -29.73 1.66 -12.31
CA ASP A 268 -30.46 1.15 -11.14
C ASP A 268 -29.50 0.87 -9.97
N ILE A 269 -28.32 0.30 -10.24
CA ILE A 269 -27.25 0.09 -9.26
C ILE A 269 -26.76 1.44 -8.71
N ARG A 270 -26.47 2.43 -9.55
CA ARG A 270 -26.05 3.78 -9.11
C ARG A 270 -27.11 4.43 -8.23
N ALA A 271 -28.39 4.32 -8.61
CA ALA A 271 -29.50 4.81 -7.80
C ALA A 271 -29.63 4.06 -6.47
N ALA A 272 -29.36 2.76 -6.43
CA ALA A 272 -29.36 1.96 -5.21
C ALA A 272 -28.18 2.35 -4.27
N CYS A 273 -26.98 2.62 -4.82
CA CYS A 273 -25.86 3.18 -4.06
C CYS A 273 -26.26 4.50 -3.39
N ALA A 274 -26.79 5.45 -4.15
CA ALA A 274 -27.23 6.75 -3.64
C ALA A 274 -28.39 6.65 -2.63
N ARG A 275 -29.22 5.61 -2.67
CA ARG A 275 -30.22 5.33 -1.62
C ARG A 275 -29.57 4.85 -0.35
N HIS A 276 -28.61 3.91 -0.45
CA HIS A 276 -27.90 3.37 0.73
C HIS A 276 -27.04 4.41 1.43
N GLU A 277 -26.50 5.39 0.73
CA GLU A 277 -25.75 6.52 1.31
C GLU A 277 -26.60 7.41 2.24
N ARG A 278 -27.93 7.44 2.07
CA ARG A 278 -28.83 8.21 2.92
C ARG A 278 -29.16 7.54 4.25
N ASP A 279 -28.81 6.25 4.38
CA ASP A 279 -29.08 5.52 5.61
C ASP A 279 -27.97 5.79 6.64
N SER A 280 -28.39 5.91 7.89
CA SER A 280 -27.44 5.98 9.01
C SER A 280 -26.74 4.64 9.21
N PRO A 281 -25.47 4.62 9.66
CA PRO A 281 -24.79 3.39 10.00
C PRO A 281 -25.59 2.55 11.02
N GLY A 282 -25.86 1.29 10.67
CA GLY A 282 -26.68 0.38 11.47
C GLY A 282 -28.15 0.28 11.04
N ALA A 283 -28.67 1.25 10.29
CA ALA A 283 -30.05 1.27 9.79
C ALA A 283 -30.21 0.74 8.36
N GLY A 284 -29.14 0.69 7.57
CA GLY A 284 -29.14 0.40 6.13
C GLY A 284 -29.29 -1.07 5.74
N GLY A 285 -29.84 -1.95 6.55
CA GLY A 285 -29.95 -3.38 6.24
C GLY A 285 -30.79 -3.70 5.00
N GLU A 286 -31.95 -3.05 4.86
CA GLU A 286 -32.85 -3.28 3.73
C GLU A 286 -32.30 -2.69 2.43
N SER A 287 -31.83 -1.46 2.44
CA SER A 287 -31.22 -0.81 1.29
C SER A 287 -29.98 -1.55 0.80
N TRP A 288 -29.19 -2.12 1.73
CA TRP A 288 -28.04 -2.97 1.41
C TRP A 288 -28.45 -4.24 0.63
N HIS A 289 -29.48 -4.94 1.08
CA HIS A 289 -29.97 -6.13 0.38
C HIS A 289 -30.49 -5.76 -1.01
N ARG A 290 -31.26 -4.69 -1.13
CA ARG A 290 -31.73 -4.19 -2.44
C ARG A 290 -30.56 -3.85 -3.37
N LEU A 291 -29.52 -3.17 -2.86
CA LEU A 291 -28.34 -2.86 -3.64
C LEU A 291 -27.64 -4.13 -4.15
N LEU A 292 -27.49 -5.13 -3.30
CA LEU A 292 -26.89 -6.41 -3.71
C LEU A 292 -27.75 -7.15 -4.74
N ASP A 293 -29.08 -7.05 -4.65
CA ASP A 293 -29.99 -7.67 -5.63
C ASP A 293 -29.90 -6.98 -7.00
N GLU A 294 -29.80 -5.64 -7.05
CA GLU A 294 -29.56 -4.92 -8.29
C GLU A 294 -28.23 -5.33 -8.94
N VAL A 295 -27.17 -5.41 -8.14
CA VAL A 295 -25.87 -5.83 -8.67
C VAL A 295 -25.87 -7.26 -9.21
N ARG A 296 -26.58 -8.17 -8.55
CA ARG A 296 -26.70 -9.58 -9.01
C ARG A 296 -27.35 -9.73 -10.40
N ARG A 297 -28.17 -8.77 -10.82
CA ARG A 297 -28.77 -8.78 -12.17
C ARG A 297 -27.72 -8.60 -13.27
N LEU A 298 -26.63 -7.89 -12.96
CA LEU A 298 -25.48 -7.72 -13.85
C LEU A 298 -24.34 -8.72 -13.59
N ASP A 299 -24.43 -9.57 -12.57
CA ASP A 299 -23.34 -10.48 -12.26
C ASP A 299 -23.15 -11.50 -13.40
N VAL A 300 -21.92 -11.62 -13.85
CA VAL A 300 -21.49 -12.72 -14.70
C VAL A 300 -21.39 -13.95 -13.82
N SER A 301 -21.98 -15.05 -14.26
CA SER A 301 -21.84 -16.35 -13.61
C SER A 301 -20.35 -16.74 -13.61
N ASP A 302 -19.67 -16.39 -12.53
CA ASP A 302 -18.25 -16.63 -12.35
C ASP A 302 -18.05 -18.00 -11.71
N THR A 303 -17.24 -18.81 -12.36
CA THR A 303 -16.74 -20.08 -11.84
C THR A 303 -15.66 -19.90 -10.78
N ASP A 304 -15.18 -18.67 -10.54
CA ASP A 304 -14.20 -18.34 -9.52
C ASP A 304 -14.87 -18.11 -8.17
N GLY A 305 -14.80 -19.12 -7.29
CA GLY A 305 -15.37 -19.08 -5.95
C GLY A 305 -14.90 -17.95 -5.03
N ASP A 306 -13.86 -17.19 -5.42
CA ASP A 306 -13.34 -16.03 -4.69
C ASP A 306 -14.16 -14.74 -4.99
N ALA A 307 -14.85 -14.70 -6.13
CA ALA A 307 -15.68 -13.55 -6.53
C ALA A 307 -16.98 -13.45 -5.71
N GLN A 308 -17.55 -14.59 -5.31
CA GLN A 308 -18.78 -14.64 -4.48
C GLN A 308 -18.56 -14.25 -3.01
N ALA A 309 -17.30 -14.21 -2.56
CA ALA A 309 -16.95 -13.91 -1.16
C ALA A 309 -16.93 -12.43 -0.83
N ARG A 310 -17.06 -11.52 -1.80
CA ARG A 310 -16.88 -10.07 -1.61
C ARG A 310 -18.06 -9.27 -2.11
N PRO A 311 -18.40 -8.19 -1.36
CA PRO A 311 -19.38 -7.24 -1.86
C PRO A 311 -18.88 -6.58 -3.16
N PRO A 312 -19.76 -6.38 -4.14
CA PRO A 312 -19.44 -5.74 -5.42
C PRO A 312 -19.36 -4.21 -5.33
N VAL A 313 -19.46 -3.69 -4.15
CA VAL A 313 -19.36 -2.26 -3.83
C VAL A 313 -18.36 -2.03 -2.71
N HIS A 314 -17.74 -0.87 -2.73
CA HIS A 314 -16.84 -0.38 -1.70
C HIS A 314 -17.56 0.70 -0.88
N VAL A 315 -17.46 0.60 0.44
CA VAL A 315 -18.14 1.52 1.37
C VAL A 315 -17.09 2.19 2.25
N ASP A 316 -17.17 3.49 2.37
CA ASP A 316 -16.37 4.29 3.30
C ASP A 316 -17.29 5.06 4.26
N LEU A 317 -16.79 5.33 5.48
CA LEU A 317 -17.48 6.10 6.51
C LEU A 317 -16.84 7.48 6.62
N HIS A 318 -17.65 8.52 6.55
CA HIS A 318 -17.23 9.90 6.78
C HIS A 318 -17.80 10.42 8.10
N ARG A 319 -17.04 11.28 8.77
CA ARG A 319 -17.44 11.95 10.02
C ARG A 319 -17.61 13.44 9.78
N ARG A 320 -18.84 13.91 9.84
CA ARG A 320 -19.14 15.34 9.83
C ARG A 320 -19.16 15.88 11.25
N GLY A 321 -17.98 16.14 11.78
CA GLY A 321 -17.80 16.69 13.12
C GLY A 321 -16.89 17.88 13.12
N GLU A 322 -16.81 18.59 14.24
CA GLU A 322 -15.80 19.63 14.41
C GLU A 322 -14.69 19.14 15.32
N PHE A 323 -13.46 19.06 14.77
CA PHE A 323 -12.28 18.70 15.51
C PHE A 323 -11.27 19.84 15.43
N VAL A 324 -11.01 20.46 16.58
CA VAL A 324 -10.00 21.49 16.76
C VAL A 324 -8.98 20.98 17.76
N LEU A 325 -7.73 20.99 17.39
CA LEU A 325 -6.62 20.63 18.26
C LEU A 325 -5.81 21.89 18.60
N PRO A 326 -5.29 22.03 19.81
CA PRO A 326 -4.42 23.17 20.13
C PRO A 326 -3.19 23.22 19.24
N GLU A 327 -2.74 24.41 18.88
CA GLU A 327 -1.53 24.59 18.07
C GLU A 327 -0.29 23.95 18.69
N THR A 328 -0.28 23.77 20.01
CA THR A 328 0.79 23.04 20.74
C THR A 328 0.96 21.63 20.23
N VAL A 329 -0.11 20.96 19.78
CA VAL A 329 -0.06 19.62 19.17
C VAL A 329 0.70 19.68 17.85
N GLY A 330 0.37 20.65 16.99
CA GLY A 330 1.08 20.84 15.71
C GLY A 330 2.57 21.16 15.89
N ARG A 331 2.90 22.00 16.87
CA ARG A 331 4.31 22.30 17.21
C ARG A 331 5.07 21.06 17.66
N GLU A 332 4.45 20.20 18.49
CA GLU A 332 5.09 18.96 18.93
C GLU A 332 5.31 17.97 17.78
N VAL A 333 4.38 17.91 16.79
CA VAL A 333 4.54 17.12 15.57
C VAL A 333 5.72 17.63 14.73
N CYS A 334 5.83 18.95 14.50
CA CYS A 334 6.93 19.54 13.76
C CYS A 334 8.28 19.29 14.44
N ARG A 335 8.34 19.46 15.78
CA ARG A 335 9.53 19.21 16.57
C ARG A 335 9.99 17.75 16.47
N TYR A 336 9.06 16.81 16.58
CA TYR A 336 9.33 15.39 16.36
C TYR A 336 9.83 15.10 14.94
N ALA A 337 9.16 15.64 13.93
CA ALA A 337 9.55 15.46 12.53
C ALA A 337 10.99 15.93 12.28
N GLY A 338 11.37 17.08 12.84
CA GLY A 338 12.72 17.64 12.75
C GLY A 338 13.76 16.78 13.49
N ALA A 339 13.45 16.32 14.69
CA ALA A 339 14.35 15.47 15.47
C ALA A 339 14.63 14.14 14.75
N ILE A 340 13.58 13.51 14.20
CA ILE A 340 13.77 12.27 13.42
C ILE A 340 14.54 12.53 12.13
N TRP A 341 14.28 13.67 11.46
CA TRP A 341 15.04 14.05 10.28
C TRP A 341 16.53 14.17 10.58
N SER A 342 16.90 14.81 11.69
CA SER A 342 18.30 14.98 12.08
C SER A 342 19.05 13.67 12.37
N ILE A 343 18.36 12.60 12.76
CA ILE A 343 18.95 11.29 13.07
C ILE A 343 18.73 10.23 11.97
N THR A 344 18.02 10.58 10.90
CA THR A 344 17.77 9.65 9.79
C THR A 344 19.07 9.37 9.03
N PRO A 345 19.53 8.12 8.96
CA PRO A 345 20.78 7.80 8.27
C PRO A 345 20.62 7.85 6.75
N GLU A 346 21.74 8.03 6.04
CA GLU A 346 21.76 8.05 4.58
C GLU A 346 21.61 6.66 3.97
N TRP A 347 20.92 6.59 2.84
CA TRP A 347 20.80 5.41 1.95
C TRP A 347 20.28 4.10 2.57
N THR A 348 19.80 4.13 3.81
CA THR A 348 19.34 2.90 4.48
C THR A 348 18.06 2.31 3.91
N THR A 349 17.18 3.15 3.35
CA THR A 349 15.87 2.72 2.83
C THR A 349 15.86 2.48 1.33
N LEU A 350 16.72 3.15 0.58
CA LEU A 350 16.81 3.08 -0.89
C LEU A 350 18.21 2.75 -1.39
N ALA A 351 18.91 1.84 -0.71
CA ALA A 351 20.26 1.42 -1.07
C ALA A 351 20.37 0.95 -2.52
N HIS A 352 19.35 0.24 -3.03
CA HIS A 352 19.29 -0.18 -4.43
C HIS A 352 19.31 1.00 -5.42
N MET A 353 18.84 2.17 -5.04
CA MET A 353 18.89 3.36 -5.90
C MET A 353 20.26 4.02 -5.90
N ARG A 354 21.03 3.93 -4.80
CA ARG A 354 22.44 4.32 -4.78
C ARG A 354 23.24 3.45 -5.76
N ASP A 355 23.10 2.14 -5.66
CA ASP A 355 23.80 1.19 -6.53
C ASP A 355 23.38 1.36 -8.00
N TYR A 356 22.10 1.66 -8.24
CA TYR A 356 21.60 1.96 -9.59
C TYR A 356 22.19 3.26 -10.15
N ARG A 357 22.32 4.31 -9.33
CA ARG A 357 22.96 5.57 -9.69
C ARG A 357 24.43 5.35 -10.06
N ASP A 358 25.16 4.58 -9.28
CA ASP A 358 26.57 4.31 -9.54
C ASP A 358 26.76 3.56 -10.88
N ARG A 359 25.91 2.57 -11.16
CA ARG A 359 25.85 1.90 -12.46
C ARG A 359 25.45 2.83 -13.61
N PHE A 360 24.56 3.78 -13.35
CA PHE A 360 24.19 4.81 -14.33
C PHE A 360 25.39 5.68 -14.68
N ILE A 361 26.11 6.17 -13.67
CA ILE A 361 27.30 7.01 -13.85
C ILE A 361 28.43 6.24 -14.56
N GLU A 362 28.65 4.99 -14.18
CA GLU A 362 29.64 4.13 -14.83
C GLU A 362 29.36 3.95 -16.34
N ARG A 363 28.10 3.79 -16.72
CA ARG A 363 27.73 3.52 -18.12
C ARG A 363 27.56 4.79 -18.96
N TYR A 364 26.98 5.85 -18.41
CA TYR A 364 26.58 7.04 -19.17
C TYR A 364 27.33 8.31 -18.75
N GLY A 365 28.00 8.32 -17.60
CA GLY A 365 28.62 9.50 -17.02
C GLY A 365 27.63 10.44 -16.32
N THR A 366 28.15 11.56 -15.83
CA THR A 366 27.38 12.57 -15.09
C THR A 366 26.74 13.65 -15.99
N ALA A 367 27.21 13.76 -17.25
CA ALA A 367 26.77 14.79 -18.19
C ALA A 367 25.73 14.29 -19.22
N CYS A 368 25.18 13.08 -19.03
CA CYS A 368 24.24 12.49 -19.98
C CYS A 368 22.83 12.40 -19.38
N ALA A 369 21.82 12.63 -20.24
CA ALA A 369 20.41 12.38 -19.94
C ALA A 369 19.90 11.27 -20.88
N VAL A 370 19.27 10.24 -20.31
CA VAL A 370 18.85 9.03 -21.03
C VAL A 370 17.33 8.89 -20.97
N PRO A 371 16.60 8.67 -22.07
CA PRO A 371 15.16 8.42 -22.05
C PRO A 371 14.83 7.22 -21.14
N LEU A 372 13.84 7.41 -20.24
CA LEU A 372 13.48 6.36 -19.27
C LEU A 372 13.04 5.07 -19.96
N GLY A 373 12.35 5.15 -21.11
CA GLY A 373 11.99 3.97 -21.89
C GLY A 373 13.19 3.18 -22.41
N GLU A 374 14.32 3.86 -22.72
CA GLU A 374 15.56 3.21 -23.10
C GLU A 374 16.30 2.67 -21.87
N LEU A 375 16.38 3.47 -20.82
CA LEU A 375 17.04 3.09 -19.57
C LEU A 375 16.39 1.85 -18.93
N ALA A 376 15.05 1.76 -18.97
CA ALA A 376 14.29 0.65 -18.42
C ALA A 376 14.38 -0.66 -19.25
N ASP A 377 14.84 -0.58 -20.48
CA ASP A 377 15.06 -1.75 -21.35
C ASP A 377 16.35 -2.49 -20.92
N PRO A 378 16.28 -3.77 -20.49
CA PRO A 378 17.46 -4.49 -20.01
C PRO A 378 18.50 -4.78 -21.09
N HIS A 379 18.14 -4.68 -22.38
CA HIS A 379 19.06 -4.93 -23.50
C HIS A 379 19.69 -3.65 -24.05
N ARG A 380 18.97 -2.55 -23.99
CA ARG A 380 19.41 -1.24 -24.50
C ARG A 380 19.97 -0.36 -23.38
N GLY A 381 19.33 -0.38 -22.21
CA GLY A 381 19.68 0.37 -21.03
C GLY A 381 20.27 -0.49 -19.90
N LEU A 382 20.02 -0.07 -18.68
CA LEU A 382 20.41 -0.79 -17.45
C LEU A 382 19.34 -1.80 -17.01
N GLY A 383 18.13 -1.72 -17.59
CA GLY A 383 16.94 -2.34 -17.00
C GLY A 383 16.51 -1.61 -15.72
N LEU A 384 15.38 -1.97 -15.18
CA LEU A 384 14.95 -1.51 -13.86
C LEU A 384 15.71 -2.25 -12.75
N PRO A 385 15.80 -1.70 -11.53
CA PRO A 385 16.40 -2.38 -10.39
C PRO A 385 15.84 -3.80 -10.22
N PRO A 386 16.71 -4.81 -10.01
CA PRO A 386 16.27 -6.22 -9.93
C PRO A 386 15.32 -6.47 -8.76
N GLU A 387 15.37 -5.67 -7.72
CA GLU A 387 14.48 -5.73 -6.54
C GLU A 387 13.01 -5.51 -6.88
N TYR A 388 12.69 -4.92 -8.05
CA TYR A 388 11.31 -4.71 -8.47
C TYR A 388 10.66 -5.95 -9.09
N GLY A 389 11.45 -6.94 -9.46
CA GLY A 389 11.00 -8.23 -9.96
C GLY A 389 10.94 -9.33 -8.89
N ALA A 390 11.55 -9.10 -7.74
CA ALA A 390 11.51 -10.02 -6.62
C ALA A 390 10.10 -10.08 -6.01
N GLU A 391 9.72 -11.24 -5.48
CA GLU A 391 8.55 -11.34 -4.60
C GLU A 391 8.72 -10.32 -3.45
N PRO A 392 7.65 -9.59 -3.06
CA PRO A 392 7.72 -8.65 -1.95
C PRO A 392 8.20 -9.39 -0.71
N THR A 393 9.42 -9.19 -0.33
CA THR A 393 9.92 -9.63 0.95
C THR A 393 9.46 -8.62 1.99
N TYR A 394 8.40 -8.94 2.72
CA TYR A 394 7.98 -8.19 3.92
C TYR A 394 9.04 -8.22 5.04
N ALA A 395 9.99 -9.13 4.97
CA ALA A 395 11.24 -8.93 5.63
C ALA A 395 11.92 -7.75 4.90
N ARG A 396 11.93 -6.56 5.51
CA ARG A 396 13.01 -5.64 5.20
C ARG A 396 14.25 -6.51 5.22
N THR A 397 14.80 -6.79 4.03
CA THR A 397 16.17 -7.24 3.95
C THR A 397 16.90 -6.31 4.87
N GLY A 398 17.50 -6.90 5.88
CA GLY A 398 18.27 -6.15 6.84
C GLY A 398 19.15 -5.16 6.10
N PRO A 399 19.60 -4.13 6.74
CA PRO A 399 20.45 -3.15 6.14
C PRO A 399 21.45 -3.87 5.27
N GLY A 400 21.61 -3.44 4.03
CA GLY A 400 22.73 -3.86 3.22
C GLY A 400 23.93 -3.80 4.14
N ASP A 401 24.67 -4.83 4.28
CA ASP A 401 25.60 -5.32 5.29
C ASP A 401 26.46 -4.37 6.13
N GLU A 402 26.30 -3.07 6.02
CA GLU A 402 26.91 -2.07 6.89
C GLU A 402 25.82 -1.28 7.64
N VAL A 403 25.20 -1.93 8.62
CA VAL A 403 24.67 -1.18 9.76
C VAL A 403 25.89 -0.43 10.32
N ASP A 404 25.84 0.90 10.28
CA ASP A 404 26.83 1.77 10.88
C ASP A 404 27.15 1.26 12.30
N GLY A 405 28.30 0.61 12.46
CA GLY A 405 28.71 -0.04 13.71
C GLY A 405 28.58 0.89 14.91
N PRO A 406 29.04 2.14 14.82
CA PRO A 406 28.89 3.15 15.86
C PRO A 406 27.43 3.43 16.22
N ARG A 407 26.53 3.59 15.25
CA ARG A 407 25.11 3.81 15.52
C ARG A 407 24.47 2.59 16.20
N ARG A 408 24.79 1.41 15.73
CA ARG A 408 24.30 0.16 16.35
C ARG A 408 24.77 0.01 17.78
N ALA A 409 26.06 0.27 18.05
CA ALA A 409 26.59 0.22 19.39
C ALA A 409 25.88 1.21 20.32
N PHE A 410 25.73 2.48 19.89
CA PHE A 410 25.10 3.50 20.70
C PHE A 410 23.60 3.22 20.95
N VAL A 411 22.85 2.80 19.94
CA VAL A 411 21.44 2.39 20.13
C VAL A 411 21.36 1.18 21.08
N GLY A 412 22.32 0.24 20.99
CA GLY A 412 22.44 -0.88 21.92
C GLY A 412 22.67 -0.44 23.37
N GLU A 413 23.53 0.54 23.62
CA GLU A 413 23.75 1.15 24.95
C GLU A 413 22.44 1.73 25.49
N LEU A 414 21.75 2.56 24.71
CA LEU A 414 20.46 3.15 25.09
C LEU A 414 19.39 2.11 25.43
N ILE A 415 19.33 1.00 24.68
CA ILE A 415 18.41 -0.10 24.96
C ILE A 415 18.78 -0.75 26.31
N GLN A 416 20.07 -1.01 26.55
CA GLN A 416 20.52 -1.66 27.79
C GLN A 416 20.25 -0.78 29.01
N GLU A 417 20.54 0.51 28.94
CA GLU A 417 20.25 1.47 30.02
C GLU A 417 18.76 1.50 30.36
N ALA A 418 17.89 1.59 29.34
CA ALA A 418 16.44 1.58 29.52
C ALA A 418 15.93 0.25 30.12
N VAL A 419 16.49 -0.89 29.69
CA VAL A 419 16.12 -2.22 30.23
C VAL A 419 16.59 -2.38 31.67
N LEU A 420 17.82 -2.00 32.00
CA LEU A 420 18.39 -2.14 33.34
C LEU A 420 17.71 -1.19 34.34
N SER A 421 17.37 0.02 33.95
CA SER A 421 16.62 0.96 34.78
C SER A 421 15.13 0.65 34.89
N GLY A 422 14.59 -0.26 34.05
CA GLY A 422 13.15 -0.50 33.92
C GLY A 422 12.37 0.68 33.34
N GLY A 423 13.07 1.67 32.78
CA GLY A 423 12.54 2.92 32.27
C GLY A 423 12.22 2.91 30.76
N ASP A 424 12.01 4.12 30.24
CA ASP A 424 11.85 4.34 28.81
C ASP A 424 13.20 4.77 28.19
N LEU A 425 13.44 4.47 26.93
CA LEU A 425 14.50 5.06 26.12
C LEU A 425 14.04 6.48 25.77
N VAL A 426 14.65 7.48 26.37
CA VAL A 426 14.29 8.88 26.17
C VAL A 426 15.26 9.54 25.19
N LEU A 427 14.75 9.95 24.04
CA LEU A 427 15.47 10.76 23.07
C LEU A 427 15.51 12.20 23.61
N THR A 428 16.53 12.54 24.43
CA THR A 428 16.83 13.93 24.79
C THR A 428 17.47 14.63 23.62
N ASP A 429 17.51 15.96 23.62
CA ASP A 429 18.19 16.72 22.56
C ASP A 429 19.69 16.37 22.49
N GLU A 430 20.29 15.95 23.59
CA GLU A 430 21.66 15.44 23.59
C GLU A 430 21.78 14.08 22.90
N VAL A 431 20.88 13.14 23.20
CA VAL A 431 20.84 11.84 22.52
C VAL A 431 20.59 12.03 21.02
N VAL A 432 19.68 12.94 20.65
CA VAL A 432 19.42 13.28 19.24
C VAL A 432 20.68 13.85 18.57
N ARG A 433 21.40 14.77 19.21
CA ARG A 433 22.68 15.30 18.67
C ARG A 433 23.72 14.18 18.48
N ARG A 434 23.93 13.33 19.49
CA ARG A 434 24.87 12.20 19.38
C ARG A 434 24.50 11.23 18.26
N LEU A 435 23.22 10.94 18.08
CA LEU A 435 22.74 10.10 16.96
C LEU A 435 22.97 10.78 15.61
N ALA A 436 22.80 12.10 15.54
CA ALA A 436 23.07 12.89 14.34
C ALA A 436 24.57 12.90 13.99
N ASP A 437 25.43 13.09 15.00
CA ASP A 437 26.89 13.07 14.83
C ASP A 437 27.38 11.71 14.31
N VAL A 438 26.81 10.63 14.84
CA VAL A 438 27.13 9.27 14.40
C VAL A 438 26.63 9.02 12.99
N ALA A 439 25.50 9.62 12.59
CA ALA A 439 24.93 9.44 11.25
C ALA A 439 25.80 10.07 10.13
N ARG A 440 26.73 10.96 10.46
CA ARG A 440 27.70 11.60 9.54
C ARG A 440 27.08 12.17 8.28
N HIS A 441 25.91 12.79 8.38
CA HIS A 441 25.23 13.36 7.22
C HIS A 441 25.46 14.86 7.11
N ASP A 442 25.19 15.39 5.92
CA ASP A 442 25.20 16.81 5.68
C ASP A 442 24.09 17.49 6.53
N PRO A 443 24.45 18.34 7.52
CA PRO A 443 23.45 19.04 8.34
C PRO A 443 22.61 20.04 7.53
N GLU A 444 23.11 20.50 6.38
CA GLU A 444 22.43 21.42 5.48
C GLU A 444 21.48 20.70 4.50
N ALA A 445 21.43 19.36 4.52
CA ALA A 445 20.54 18.61 3.66
C ALA A 445 19.08 19.01 3.90
N ALA A 446 18.41 19.52 2.86
CA ALA A 446 17.04 19.97 2.93
C ALA A 446 16.08 18.82 3.30
N PRO A 447 15.09 19.05 4.18
CA PRO A 447 14.06 18.08 4.50
C PRO A 447 13.17 17.80 3.27
N PRO A 448 12.43 16.67 3.26
CA PRO A 448 11.48 16.39 2.19
C PRO A 448 10.45 17.51 2.10
N ARG A 449 10.10 17.94 0.88
CA ARG A 449 9.17 19.06 0.65
C ARG A 449 7.77 18.78 1.16
N GLY A 450 7.31 17.55 1.08
CA GLY A 450 6.02 17.09 1.59
C GLY A 450 6.18 15.82 2.40
N LEU A 451 5.57 15.80 3.57
CA LEU A 451 5.53 14.67 4.48
C LEU A 451 4.15 14.64 5.13
N GLU A 452 3.69 13.46 5.50
CA GLU A 452 2.44 13.29 6.23
C GLU A 452 2.68 12.33 7.39
N LEU A 453 2.37 12.76 8.61
CA LEU A 453 2.57 11.98 9.83
C LEU A 453 1.23 11.67 10.52
N CYS A 454 1.15 10.48 11.08
CA CYS A 454 -0.05 9.97 11.74
C CYS A 454 0.22 9.71 13.23
N PHE A 455 -0.64 10.24 14.11
CA PHE A 455 -0.53 10.07 15.56
C PHE A 455 -1.89 9.81 16.20
N GLN A 456 -1.94 8.94 17.19
CA GLN A 456 -3.04 8.96 18.15
C GLN A 456 -2.80 10.05 19.18
N VAL A 457 -3.80 10.90 19.41
CA VAL A 457 -3.77 11.91 20.47
C VAL A 457 -4.34 11.30 21.74
N LEU A 458 -3.56 11.32 22.80
CA LEU A 458 -3.93 10.79 24.10
C LEU A 458 -4.04 11.93 25.11
N ALA A 459 -5.27 12.23 25.55
CA ALA A 459 -5.59 13.21 26.58
C ALA A 459 -6.91 12.83 27.25
N ASP A 460 -7.05 13.13 28.56
CA ASP A 460 -8.22 12.74 29.34
C ASP A 460 -9.45 13.63 29.09
N SER A 461 -9.23 14.82 28.51
CA SER A 461 -10.29 15.77 28.14
C SER A 461 -9.80 16.82 27.16
N THR A 462 -10.69 17.58 26.53
CA THR A 462 -10.33 18.76 25.74
C THR A 462 -9.63 19.81 26.60
N ALA A 463 -10.06 20.02 27.85
CA ALA A 463 -9.40 20.91 28.78
C ALA A 463 -7.95 20.45 29.12
N ALA A 464 -7.68 19.15 29.15
CA ALA A 464 -6.33 18.63 29.30
C ALA A 464 -5.47 18.96 28.08
N LEU A 465 -6.02 18.83 26.86
CA LEU A 465 -5.35 19.25 25.63
C LEU A 465 -4.95 20.72 25.66
N ASP A 466 -5.86 21.61 26.10
CA ASP A 466 -5.62 23.05 26.18
C ASP A 466 -4.51 23.40 27.17
N ARG A 467 -4.40 22.66 28.26
CA ARG A 467 -3.30 22.82 29.25
C ARG A 467 -1.97 22.20 28.80
N GLY A 468 -1.94 21.48 27.68
CA GLY A 468 -0.77 20.76 27.21
C GLY A 468 -0.55 19.40 27.88
N ASP A 469 -1.56 18.87 28.61
CA ASP A 469 -1.53 17.55 29.24
C ASP A 469 -1.95 16.47 28.23
N PHE A 470 -1.09 16.22 27.25
CA PHE A 470 -1.33 15.22 26.22
C PHE A 470 -0.05 14.45 25.86
N ARG A 471 -0.25 13.31 25.23
CA ARG A 471 0.79 12.55 24.54
C ARG A 471 0.36 12.24 23.12
N LEU A 472 1.32 12.11 22.24
CA LEU A 472 1.12 11.65 20.87
C LEU A 472 1.72 10.26 20.75
N LEU A 473 0.94 9.29 20.32
CA LEU A 473 1.42 7.95 20.02
C LEU A 473 1.60 7.83 18.52
N GLY A 474 2.84 7.62 18.08
CA GLY A 474 3.16 7.39 16.68
C GLY A 474 2.42 6.19 16.13
N SER A 475 1.80 6.33 14.98
CA SER A 475 1.17 5.21 14.28
C SER A 475 2.24 4.19 13.82
N PRO A 476 1.95 2.89 13.81
CA PRO A 476 2.83 1.89 13.19
C PRO A 476 3.14 2.17 11.72
N HIS A 477 2.23 2.85 11.04
CA HIS A 477 2.41 3.43 9.70
C HIS A 477 2.59 4.92 9.86
N ILE A 478 3.83 5.36 9.89
CA ILE A 478 4.23 6.72 10.27
C ILE A 478 3.63 7.79 9.36
N GLY A 479 3.28 7.45 8.13
CA GLY A 479 2.70 8.36 7.15
C GLY A 479 3.16 8.08 5.74
N ALA A 480 2.84 8.98 4.84
CA ALA A 480 3.22 8.94 3.43
C ALA A 480 4.26 10.02 3.14
N TRP A 481 5.14 9.75 2.17
CA TRP A 481 6.13 10.73 1.69
C TRP A 481 5.51 11.83 0.81
N ALA A 482 4.24 11.67 0.42
CA ALA A 482 3.46 12.72 -0.23
C ALA A 482 2.38 13.20 0.73
N ALA A 483 2.37 14.47 1.06
CA ALA A 483 1.30 15.07 1.85
C ALA A 483 -0.05 14.87 1.15
N GLY A 484 -1.06 14.48 1.90
CA GLY A 484 -2.40 14.17 1.38
C GLY A 484 -2.61 12.76 0.85
N ALA A 485 -1.57 11.89 0.79
CA ALA A 485 -1.71 10.54 0.24
C ALA A 485 -2.65 9.65 1.05
N THR A 486 -2.74 9.83 2.35
CA THR A 486 -3.67 9.08 3.20
C THR A 486 -5.13 9.53 3.04
N ALA A 487 -5.33 10.74 2.49
CA ALA A 487 -6.64 11.35 2.25
C ALA A 487 -7.14 11.12 0.82
N GLY A 488 -6.26 10.88 -0.15
CA GLY A 488 -6.57 10.97 -1.57
C GLY A 488 -7.83 10.22 -2.01
N ARG A 489 -8.00 8.98 -1.57
CA ARG A 489 -9.18 8.17 -1.92
C ARG A 489 -10.50 8.67 -1.31
N PHE A 490 -10.43 9.54 -0.30
CA PHE A 490 -11.59 10.12 0.37
C PHE A 490 -11.90 11.54 -0.13
N ALA A 491 -11.09 12.07 -1.04
CA ALA A 491 -11.11 13.46 -1.47
C ALA A 491 -12.50 13.93 -1.92
N GLU A 492 -13.15 13.19 -2.80
CA GLU A 492 -14.47 13.55 -3.35
C GLU A 492 -15.55 13.40 -2.29
N ALA A 493 -15.63 12.23 -1.65
CA ALA A 493 -16.68 11.92 -0.70
C ALA A 493 -16.63 12.80 0.58
N ALA A 494 -15.43 13.24 0.99
CA ALA A 494 -15.24 14.14 2.13
C ALA A 494 -15.22 15.63 1.75
N GLY A 495 -15.39 15.97 0.46
CA GLY A 495 -15.33 17.35 -0.03
C GLY A 495 -13.95 18.01 0.14
N LEU A 496 -12.87 17.22 0.03
CA LEU A 496 -11.48 17.65 0.28
C LEU A 496 -10.69 17.92 -1.00
N THR A 497 -11.28 17.76 -2.18
CA THR A 497 -10.55 17.82 -3.47
C THR A 497 -9.81 19.14 -3.63
N ALA A 498 -10.45 20.28 -3.35
CA ALA A 498 -9.82 21.61 -3.49
C ALA A 498 -8.65 21.79 -2.50
N ASP A 499 -8.82 21.32 -1.25
CA ASP A 499 -7.77 21.42 -0.23
C ASP A 499 -6.58 20.53 -0.55
N LEU A 500 -6.82 19.31 -1.03
CA LEU A 500 -5.76 18.40 -1.44
C LEU A 500 -5.05 18.87 -2.71
N THR A 501 -5.76 19.52 -3.62
CA THR A 501 -5.14 20.15 -4.81
C THR A 501 -4.18 21.26 -4.37
N ARG A 502 -4.61 22.14 -3.45
CA ARG A 502 -3.74 23.17 -2.89
C ARG A 502 -2.52 22.55 -2.19
N LEU A 503 -2.75 21.59 -1.29
CA LEU A 503 -1.68 20.89 -0.56
C LEU A 503 -0.68 20.23 -1.51
N ALA A 504 -1.15 19.48 -2.50
CA ALA A 504 -0.30 18.82 -3.49
C ALA A 504 0.54 19.84 -4.29
N THR A 505 -0.04 20.98 -4.64
CA THR A 505 0.68 22.06 -5.34
C THR A 505 1.76 22.67 -4.45
N GLU A 506 1.44 23.00 -3.21
CA GLU A 506 2.37 23.61 -2.24
C GLU A 506 3.53 22.69 -1.86
N THR A 507 3.27 21.39 -1.69
CA THR A 507 4.26 20.43 -1.21
C THR A 507 5.02 19.70 -2.32
N SER A 508 4.52 19.69 -3.55
CA SER A 508 5.17 18.99 -4.67
C SER A 508 5.68 19.93 -5.76
N GLY A 509 5.06 21.09 -5.94
CA GLY A 509 5.48 22.11 -6.88
C GLY A 509 6.69 22.92 -6.41
N ASP A 510 7.09 23.86 -7.26
CA ASP A 510 8.00 24.95 -6.91
C ASP A 510 7.27 26.27 -7.13
N PRO A 511 7.28 27.23 -6.20
CA PRO A 511 6.67 28.54 -6.39
C PRO A 511 7.21 29.27 -7.62
N ASP A 512 8.47 29.06 -7.95
CA ASP A 512 9.13 29.66 -9.11
C ASP A 512 8.76 28.95 -10.42
N GLY A 513 7.97 27.86 -10.34
CA GLY A 513 7.50 27.09 -11.50
C GLY A 513 8.58 26.26 -12.19
N ASP A 514 9.77 26.13 -11.60
CA ASP A 514 10.90 25.43 -12.20
C ASP A 514 10.72 23.91 -12.23
N VAL A 515 9.93 23.35 -11.32
CA VAL A 515 9.66 21.92 -11.23
C VAL A 515 8.25 21.58 -11.71
N ILE A 516 8.13 20.57 -12.57
CA ILE A 516 6.84 20.01 -13.01
C ILE A 516 6.42 18.92 -12.02
N ALA A 517 5.46 19.21 -11.14
CA ALA A 517 4.82 18.17 -10.32
C ALA A 517 3.78 17.42 -11.16
N ALA A 518 3.91 16.09 -11.26
CA ALA A 518 3.05 15.27 -12.09
C ALA A 518 2.49 14.07 -11.31
N GLN A 519 1.17 13.93 -11.31
CA GLN A 519 0.49 12.81 -10.66
C GLN A 519 0.70 11.52 -11.43
N VAL A 520 1.19 10.48 -10.76
CA VAL A 520 1.30 9.14 -11.34
C VAL A 520 -0.06 8.46 -11.26
N GLU A 521 -0.60 8.08 -12.41
CA GLU A 521 -1.81 7.27 -12.52
C GLU A 521 -1.42 5.86 -12.96
N LEU A 522 -1.92 4.83 -12.27
CA LEU A 522 -1.50 3.46 -12.56
C LEU A 522 -2.62 2.43 -12.38
N LEU A 523 -2.49 1.30 -13.07
CA LEU A 523 -3.27 0.10 -12.76
C LEU A 523 -2.49 -0.77 -11.77
N PRO A 524 -3.06 -1.09 -10.61
CA PRO A 524 -2.43 -2.02 -9.68
C PRO A 524 -2.36 -3.43 -10.26
N ARG A 525 -1.36 -4.21 -9.85
CA ARG A 525 -1.20 -5.61 -10.26
C ARG A 525 -2.42 -6.46 -9.92
N GLU A 526 -2.95 -6.26 -8.72
CA GLU A 526 -4.15 -6.94 -8.26
C GLU A 526 -5.37 -6.01 -8.42
N PRO A 527 -6.47 -6.48 -9.00
CA PRO A 527 -7.67 -5.66 -9.20
C PRO A 527 -8.22 -5.01 -7.93
N ARG A 528 -7.95 -5.59 -6.76
CA ARG A 528 -8.34 -5.05 -5.45
C ARG A 528 -7.68 -3.71 -5.12
N GLY A 529 -6.47 -3.51 -5.60
CA GLY A 529 -5.75 -2.24 -5.45
C GLY A 529 -6.48 -1.07 -6.13
N LEU A 530 -7.39 -1.35 -7.07
CA LEU A 530 -8.21 -0.32 -7.72
C LEU A 530 -9.00 0.54 -6.72
N ASN A 531 -9.47 -0.03 -5.60
CA ASN A 531 -10.18 0.74 -4.58
C ASN A 531 -9.27 1.70 -3.79
N ILE A 532 -7.95 1.50 -3.83
CA ILE A 532 -6.97 2.35 -3.13
C ILE A 532 -6.53 3.51 -4.02
N VAL A 533 -6.39 3.26 -5.32
CA VAL A 533 -5.90 4.26 -6.28
C VAL A 533 -6.99 5.24 -6.77
N GLN A 534 -8.19 5.17 -6.19
CA GLN A 534 -9.31 6.07 -6.53
C GLN A 534 -9.06 7.47 -5.97
N VAL A 535 -8.31 8.27 -6.72
CA VAL A 535 -7.96 9.64 -6.34
C VAL A 535 -8.28 10.56 -7.52
N PRO A 536 -8.91 11.71 -7.29
CA PRO A 536 -9.11 12.70 -8.34
C PRO A 536 -7.78 13.25 -8.86
N ARG A 537 -7.80 13.89 -10.02
CA ARG A 537 -6.64 14.63 -10.50
C ARG A 537 -6.42 15.88 -9.67
N LEU A 538 -5.38 15.84 -8.83
CA LEU A 538 -5.00 16.94 -7.93
C LEU A 538 -3.96 17.86 -8.55
N LEU A 539 -3.21 17.38 -9.56
CA LEU A 539 -2.15 18.12 -10.22
C LEU A 539 -2.48 18.32 -11.72
N PRO A 540 -2.02 19.41 -12.32
CA PRO A 540 -2.29 19.68 -13.74
C PRO A 540 -1.59 18.69 -14.68
N TYR A 541 -0.39 18.22 -14.32
CA TYR A 541 0.36 17.22 -15.09
C TYR A 541 0.17 15.83 -14.54
N ARG A 542 0.22 14.83 -15.43
CA ARG A 542 0.07 13.41 -15.06
C ARG A 542 1.03 12.52 -15.84
N ILE A 543 1.39 11.40 -15.22
CA ILE A 543 2.21 10.36 -15.81
C ILE A 543 1.39 9.06 -15.79
N PRO A 544 0.70 8.71 -16.86
CA PRO A 544 -0.05 7.46 -16.94
C PRO A 544 0.92 6.28 -17.09
N VAL A 545 0.68 5.20 -16.33
CA VAL A 545 1.45 3.96 -16.36
C VAL A 545 0.49 2.77 -16.46
N GLY A 546 0.35 2.21 -17.64
CA GLY A 546 -0.58 1.12 -17.91
C GLY A 546 -2.06 1.51 -17.80
N VAL A 547 -2.38 2.78 -17.98
CA VAL A 547 -3.74 3.33 -18.01
C VAL A 547 -4.01 4.04 -19.34
N PRO A 548 -5.27 4.03 -19.82
CA PRO A 548 -5.62 4.80 -21.02
C PRO A 548 -5.57 6.29 -20.69
N ASP A 549 -4.97 7.08 -21.58
CA ASP A 549 -5.00 8.52 -21.51
C ASP A 549 -4.77 9.12 -22.91
N ASP A 550 -5.20 10.37 -23.08
CA ASP A 550 -4.91 11.14 -24.27
C ASP A 550 -3.44 11.61 -24.27
N ARG A 551 -2.66 11.00 -25.15
CA ARG A 551 -1.22 11.27 -25.28
C ARG A 551 -0.93 12.54 -26.06
N ASP A 552 -1.93 13.12 -26.72
CA ASP A 552 -1.83 14.40 -27.44
C ASP A 552 -2.06 15.60 -26.49
N ASP A 553 -2.57 15.36 -25.27
CA ASP A 553 -2.64 16.40 -24.24
C ASP A 553 -1.22 16.71 -23.71
N PRO A 554 -0.74 17.96 -23.82
CA PRO A 554 0.62 18.34 -23.37
C PRO A 554 0.81 18.19 -21.85
N ARG A 555 -0.26 18.01 -21.09
CA ARG A 555 -0.20 17.72 -19.64
C ARG A 555 -0.08 16.23 -19.33
N CYS A 556 -0.20 15.37 -20.35
CA CYS A 556 0.01 13.93 -20.26
C CYS A 556 1.46 13.60 -20.59
N LEU A 557 2.28 13.36 -19.59
CA LEU A 557 3.70 13.05 -19.75
C LEU A 557 3.90 11.56 -20.04
N ASP A 558 4.39 11.23 -21.23
CA ASP A 558 4.77 9.86 -21.55
C ASP A 558 6.06 9.50 -20.80
N TRP A 559 5.97 8.64 -19.82
CA TRP A 559 7.11 8.23 -18.99
C TRP A 559 8.30 7.71 -19.81
N ARG A 560 8.05 7.15 -21.01
CA ARG A 560 9.11 6.59 -21.87
C ARG A 560 10.04 7.67 -22.44
N THR A 561 9.51 8.87 -22.62
CA THR A 561 10.25 10.02 -23.19
C THR A 561 10.92 10.87 -22.14
N LEU A 562 10.49 10.80 -20.88
CA LEU A 562 11.14 11.53 -19.78
C LEU A 562 12.60 11.13 -19.68
N LEU A 563 13.48 12.09 -19.40
CA LEU A 563 14.92 11.86 -19.34
C LEU A 563 15.38 11.62 -17.91
N VAL A 564 16.26 10.65 -17.72
CA VAL A 564 16.94 10.40 -16.45
C VAL A 564 18.37 10.89 -16.53
N ALA A 565 18.81 11.68 -15.57
CA ALA A 565 20.16 12.24 -15.48
C ALA A 565 20.72 12.08 -14.05
N ALA A 566 22.06 11.96 -13.94
CA ALA A 566 22.71 11.92 -12.63
C ALA A 566 22.87 13.33 -12.07
N GLY A 567 22.38 13.56 -10.83
CA GLY A 567 22.65 14.74 -10.05
C GLY A 567 23.66 14.47 -8.93
N SER A 568 24.01 15.49 -8.17
CA SER A 568 24.92 15.39 -7.03
C SER A 568 24.35 14.49 -5.92
N ASP A 569 23.03 14.57 -5.70
CA ASP A 569 22.29 13.94 -4.61
C ASP A 569 21.44 12.72 -5.02
N GLY A 570 21.50 12.30 -6.29
CA GLY A 570 20.72 11.18 -6.80
C GLY A 570 20.47 11.25 -8.30
N LEU A 571 19.57 10.41 -8.81
CA LEU A 571 19.07 10.52 -10.17
C LEU A 571 17.89 11.51 -10.22
N ARG A 572 17.78 12.24 -11.34
CA ARG A 572 16.72 13.23 -11.58
C ARG A 572 15.95 12.88 -12.84
N LEU A 573 14.65 13.18 -12.82
CA LEU A 573 13.78 13.04 -13.98
C LEU A 573 13.57 14.41 -14.60
N LEU A 574 13.71 14.54 -15.92
CA LEU A 574 13.63 15.79 -16.65
C LEU A 574 12.59 15.68 -17.76
N HIS A 575 11.91 16.79 -18.05
CA HIS A 575 11.03 16.92 -19.19
C HIS A 575 11.86 17.08 -20.48
N PRO A 576 11.59 16.32 -21.55
CA PRO A 576 12.49 16.21 -22.71
C PRO A 576 12.64 17.53 -23.50
N GLU A 577 11.58 18.33 -23.57
CA GLU A 577 11.57 19.57 -24.37
C GLU A 577 12.06 20.79 -23.58
N SER A 578 11.62 20.91 -22.30
CA SER A 578 11.94 22.09 -21.50
C SER A 578 13.17 21.92 -20.62
N GLY A 579 13.67 20.69 -20.44
CA GLY A 579 14.75 20.38 -19.48
C GLY A 579 14.36 20.56 -18.01
N ARG A 580 13.11 20.95 -17.72
CA ARG A 580 12.67 21.16 -16.35
C ARG A 580 12.62 19.85 -15.57
N PRO A 581 13.01 19.85 -14.28
CA PRO A 581 12.83 18.69 -13.44
C PRO A 581 11.36 18.27 -13.34
N VAL A 582 11.10 16.96 -13.44
CA VAL A 582 9.78 16.37 -13.23
C VAL A 582 9.76 15.67 -11.88
N ARG A 583 8.77 15.96 -11.05
CA ARG A 583 8.57 15.31 -9.77
C ARG A 583 7.31 14.45 -9.83
N PRO A 584 7.45 13.12 -9.90
CA PRO A 584 6.33 12.20 -9.75
C PRO A 584 5.71 12.31 -8.36
N VAL A 585 4.38 12.34 -8.31
CA VAL A 585 3.59 12.41 -7.06
C VAL A 585 2.54 11.31 -7.07
N LEU A 586 2.42 10.60 -5.96
CA LEU A 586 1.45 9.52 -5.80
C LEU A 586 0.54 9.82 -4.60
N PRO A 587 -0.67 10.36 -4.83
CA PRO A 587 -1.55 10.81 -3.74
C PRO A 587 -2.43 9.67 -3.18
N HIS A 588 -1.88 8.47 -3.00
CA HIS A 588 -2.55 7.32 -2.39
C HIS A 588 -1.58 6.36 -1.71
N MET A 589 -2.11 5.49 -0.85
CA MET A 589 -1.36 4.56 0.01
C MET A 589 -1.26 3.13 -0.57
N LEU A 590 -1.16 2.98 -1.90
CA LEU A 590 -0.92 1.67 -2.48
C LEU A 590 0.49 1.18 -2.11
N ALA A 591 0.60 -0.08 -1.68
CA ALA A 591 1.89 -0.73 -1.46
C ALA A 591 2.62 -0.91 -2.80
N LEU A 592 3.57 -0.04 -3.09
CA LEU A 592 4.23 0.04 -4.40
C LEU A 592 5.05 -1.20 -4.73
N ASP A 593 5.77 -1.74 -3.74
CA ASP A 593 6.59 -2.94 -3.88
C ASP A 593 5.79 -4.15 -4.33
N ALA A 594 4.56 -4.23 -3.85
CA ALA A 594 3.68 -5.36 -4.07
C ALA A 594 2.71 -5.16 -5.23
N GLN A 595 2.22 -3.92 -5.44
CA GLN A 595 1.05 -3.66 -6.28
C GLN A 595 1.34 -2.85 -7.52
N ALA A 596 2.37 -2.00 -7.50
CA ALA A 596 2.62 -1.12 -8.62
C ALA A 596 3.36 -1.84 -9.77
N PRO A 597 3.15 -1.42 -11.03
CA PRO A 597 4.05 -1.75 -12.11
C PRO A 597 5.49 -1.33 -11.75
N PRO A 598 6.53 -2.11 -12.14
CA PRO A 598 7.92 -1.79 -11.79
C PRO A 598 8.35 -0.37 -12.17
N VAL A 599 7.90 0.13 -13.33
CA VAL A 599 8.24 1.49 -13.77
C VAL A 599 7.59 2.57 -12.91
N ALA A 600 6.35 2.34 -12.42
CA ALA A 600 5.70 3.29 -11.50
C ALA A 600 6.44 3.34 -10.16
N ARG A 601 6.90 2.19 -9.65
CA ARG A 601 7.77 2.14 -8.47
C ARG A 601 9.07 2.90 -8.72
N PHE A 602 9.71 2.72 -9.88
CA PHE A 602 10.96 3.42 -10.23
C PHE A 602 10.76 4.94 -10.33
N LEU A 603 9.65 5.40 -10.91
CA LEU A 603 9.30 6.83 -10.93
C LEU A 603 9.20 7.41 -9.50
N MET A 604 8.59 6.68 -8.58
CA MET A 604 8.48 7.11 -7.19
C MET A 604 9.82 7.06 -6.45
N ASP A 605 10.62 6.02 -6.71
CA ASP A 605 11.97 5.95 -6.15
C ASP A 605 12.86 7.08 -6.69
N LEU A 606 12.77 7.45 -7.97
CA LEU A 606 13.45 8.64 -8.54
C LEU A 606 13.00 9.94 -7.86
N ALA A 607 11.73 10.05 -7.49
CA ALA A 607 11.21 11.22 -6.79
C ALA A 607 11.73 11.35 -5.35
N THR A 608 11.97 10.23 -4.69
CA THR A 608 12.28 10.16 -3.25
C THR A 608 13.73 9.77 -2.94
N ALA A 609 14.43 9.15 -3.90
CA ALA A 609 15.80 8.70 -3.72
C ALA A 609 16.77 9.87 -3.61
N ARG A 610 16.92 10.34 -2.41
CA ARG A 610 17.96 11.27 -1.97
C ARG A 610 18.83 10.54 -0.94
N PRO A 611 20.03 11.02 -0.63
CA PRO A 611 20.85 10.40 0.40
C PRO A 611 20.07 10.14 1.69
N ARG A 612 19.17 11.05 2.05
CA ARG A 612 18.30 10.88 3.24
C ARG A 612 16.84 10.84 2.84
N VAL A 613 16.12 9.86 3.35
CA VAL A 613 14.66 9.71 3.23
C VAL A 613 14.09 9.70 4.64
N TRP A 614 13.19 10.62 4.95
CA TRP A 614 12.56 10.67 6.28
C TRP A 614 11.96 9.29 6.59
N SER A 615 12.42 8.68 7.64
CA SER A 615 11.93 7.38 8.12
C SER A 615 11.72 7.48 9.63
N GLY A 616 10.79 6.71 10.18
CA GLY A 616 10.60 6.65 11.62
C GLY A 616 11.81 6.12 12.36
N TRP A 617 11.63 5.90 13.67
CA TRP A 617 12.66 5.32 14.51
C TRP A 617 13.16 3.98 13.98
N ASP A 618 14.48 3.88 13.86
CA ASP A 618 15.18 2.65 13.47
C ASP A 618 15.99 2.10 14.65
N TRP A 619 15.76 0.83 14.96
CA TRP A 619 16.44 0.12 16.02
C TRP A 619 17.88 -0.29 15.70
N ALA A 620 18.43 0.12 14.59
CA ALA A 620 19.81 -0.15 14.15
C ALA A 620 20.15 -1.68 14.20
N GLY A 621 19.23 -2.53 13.77
CA GLY A 621 19.41 -3.99 13.73
C GLY A 621 19.07 -4.72 15.03
N HIS A 622 18.54 -4.05 16.05
CA HIS A 622 18.10 -4.67 17.30
C HIS A 622 16.63 -5.15 17.27
N ASP A 623 15.97 -5.12 16.12
CA ASP A 623 14.55 -5.50 15.96
C ASP A 623 14.23 -6.94 16.36
N THR A 624 15.21 -7.82 16.42
CA THR A 624 15.03 -9.24 16.78
C THR A 624 15.06 -9.49 18.27
N LEU A 625 15.33 -8.48 19.11
CA LEU A 625 15.34 -8.64 20.56
C LEU A 625 13.94 -9.03 21.07
N PRO A 626 13.86 -9.96 22.05
CA PRO A 626 12.59 -10.44 22.57
C PRO A 626 11.76 -9.38 23.30
N TYR A 627 12.40 -8.33 23.80
CA TYR A 627 11.80 -7.14 24.41
C TYR A 627 12.55 -5.90 23.95
N LEU A 628 11.79 -4.84 23.67
CA LEU A 628 12.32 -3.50 23.41
C LEU A 628 11.54 -2.48 24.25
N PRO A 629 12.26 -1.53 24.90
CA PRO A 629 11.64 -0.51 25.74
C PRO A 629 10.81 0.48 24.92
N ARG A 630 9.95 1.27 25.58
CA ARG A 630 9.28 2.41 24.98
C ARG A 630 10.31 3.47 24.60
N VAL A 631 10.16 4.04 23.41
CA VAL A 631 10.95 5.19 22.95
C VAL A 631 10.10 6.45 23.04
N ARG A 632 10.62 7.50 23.66
CA ARG A 632 9.95 8.81 23.79
C ARG A 632 10.84 9.95 23.33
N TYR A 633 10.21 10.95 22.72
CA TYR A 633 10.78 12.26 22.44
C TYR A 633 9.76 13.34 22.87
N GLY A 634 10.07 14.12 23.87
CA GLY A 634 9.13 15.07 24.43
C GLY A 634 7.79 14.42 24.82
N ARG A 635 6.69 14.91 24.25
CA ARG A 635 5.33 14.34 24.42
C ARG A 635 5.04 13.17 23.47
N VAL A 636 5.94 12.86 22.55
CA VAL A 636 5.71 11.81 21.55
C VAL A 636 6.21 10.46 22.07
N VAL A 637 5.33 9.49 22.13
CA VAL A 637 5.70 8.07 22.20
C VAL A 637 6.03 7.63 20.79
N VAL A 638 7.32 7.60 20.48
CA VAL A 638 7.87 7.27 19.16
C VAL A 638 7.62 5.80 18.83
N MET A 639 7.88 4.92 19.81
CA MET A 639 7.58 3.49 19.74
C MET A 639 7.06 3.00 21.10
N PRO A 640 5.96 2.23 21.15
CA PRO A 640 5.52 1.58 22.37
C PRO A 640 6.46 0.45 22.76
N LYS A 641 6.39 -0.02 24.04
CA LYS A 641 7.07 -1.26 24.43
C LYS A 641 6.65 -2.40 23.53
N ARG A 642 7.62 -3.27 23.23
CA ARG A 642 7.41 -4.34 22.27
C ARG A 642 7.93 -5.69 22.79
N TRP A 643 7.15 -6.74 22.55
CA TRP A 643 7.53 -8.13 22.87
C TRP A 643 7.43 -8.99 21.62
N LEU A 644 8.49 -9.75 21.33
CA LEU A 644 8.49 -10.77 20.30
C LEU A 644 8.23 -12.14 20.93
N PRO A 645 7.13 -12.80 20.62
CA PRO A 645 6.87 -14.18 21.06
C PRO A 645 7.93 -15.12 20.50
N GLY A 646 8.79 -15.63 21.39
CA GLY A 646 9.86 -16.55 21.03
C GLY A 646 9.37 -17.98 20.78
N ARG A 647 10.31 -18.85 20.34
CA ARG A 647 10.02 -20.25 19.99
C ARG A 647 9.28 -21.01 21.10
N ARG A 648 9.72 -20.87 22.37
CA ARG A 648 9.09 -21.57 23.50
C ARG A 648 7.59 -21.28 23.63
N LEU A 649 7.18 -20.02 23.51
CA LEU A 649 5.75 -19.65 23.56
C LEU A 649 4.99 -20.17 22.33
N ARG A 650 5.60 -20.13 21.16
CA ARG A 650 4.99 -20.69 19.93
C ARG A 650 4.82 -22.21 20.00
N ASP A 651 5.78 -22.93 20.59
CA ASP A 651 5.70 -24.37 20.79
C ASP A 651 4.59 -24.71 21.81
N ALA A 652 4.48 -23.96 22.93
CA ALA A 652 3.40 -24.10 23.89
C ALA A 652 2.01 -23.83 23.25
N ALA A 653 1.91 -22.83 22.35
CA ALA A 653 0.66 -22.55 21.64
C ALA A 653 0.21 -23.72 20.73
N ARG A 654 1.16 -24.45 20.15
CA ARG A 654 0.90 -25.63 19.29
C ARG A 654 0.64 -26.92 20.05
N ALA A 655 1.04 -26.98 21.31
CA ALA A 655 0.83 -28.15 22.13
C ALA A 655 -0.65 -28.51 22.28
N LYS A 656 -0.99 -29.80 22.38
CA LYS A 656 -2.38 -30.24 22.47
C LYS A 656 -3.05 -29.95 23.82
N GLY A 657 -2.28 -29.75 24.90
CA GLY A 657 -2.81 -29.47 26.22
C GLY A 657 -3.16 -27.98 26.43
N ALA A 658 -4.26 -27.69 27.14
CA ALA A 658 -4.57 -26.35 27.59
C ALA A 658 -3.59 -25.90 28.68
N GLU A 659 -3.23 -26.79 29.60
CA GLU A 659 -2.28 -26.56 30.71
C GLU A 659 -0.90 -26.13 30.19
N VAL A 660 -0.35 -26.83 29.19
CA VAL A 660 0.95 -26.52 28.59
C VAL A 660 0.94 -25.11 27.96
N TRP A 661 -0.18 -24.73 27.39
CA TRP A 661 -0.35 -23.36 26.86
C TRP A 661 -0.36 -22.31 27.97
N GLU A 662 -1.15 -22.52 29.03
CA GLU A 662 -1.26 -21.56 30.15
C GLU A 662 0.08 -21.42 30.86
N GLU A 663 0.77 -22.54 31.18
CA GLU A 663 2.10 -22.52 31.81
C GLU A 663 3.14 -21.80 30.92
N GLY A 664 3.12 -22.06 29.61
CA GLY A 664 4.00 -21.43 28.64
C GLY A 664 3.78 -19.93 28.54
N LEU A 665 2.50 -19.50 28.54
CA LEU A 665 2.10 -18.09 28.54
C LEU A 665 2.55 -17.39 29.83
N ASP A 666 2.29 -17.99 31.00
CA ASP A 666 2.68 -17.44 32.30
C ASP A 666 4.21 -17.34 32.46
N ALA A 667 4.94 -18.34 32.01
CA ALA A 667 6.40 -18.30 31.99
C ALA A 667 6.95 -17.18 31.10
N TRP A 668 6.33 -16.96 29.93
CA TRP A 668 6.70 -15.86 29.03
C TRP A 668 6.41 -14.50 29.66
N ARG A 669 5.21 -14.34 30.27
CA ARG A 669 4.79 -13.13 30.96
C ARG A 669 5.73 -12.76 32.10
N ARG A 670 6.01 -13.71 32.99
CA ARG A 670 6.92 -13.48 34.12
C ARG A 670 8.34 -13.12 33.67
N ARG A 671 8.86 -13.84 32.68
CA ARG A 671 10.23 -13.63 32.20
C ARG A 671 10.46 -12.27 31.57
N LEU A 672 9.51 -11.76 30.84
CA LEU A 672 9.63 -10.50 30.04
C LEU A 672 8.76 -9.37 30.59
N ALA A 673 8.22 -9.51 31.80
CA ALA A 673 7.33 -8.53 32.44
C ALA A 673 6.19 -8.07 31.49
N VAL A 674 5.56 -9.05 30.83
CA VAL A 674 4.49 -8.75 29.87
C VAL A 674 3.21 -8.39 30.64
N PRO A 675 2.57 -7.24 30.38
CA PRO A 675 1.38 -6.79 31.10
C PRO A 675 0.14 -7.62 30.73
N ASP A 676 -0.93 -7.42 31.50
CA ASP A 676 -2.23 -8.05 31.22
C ASP A 676 -2.82 -7.60 29.89
N ARG A 677 -2.62 -6.35 29.51
CA ARG A 677 -3.22 -5.71 28.33
C ARG A 677 -2.20 -5.37 27.30
N LEU A 678 -2.44 -5.86 26.09
CA LEU A 678 -1.57 -5.74 24.95
C LEU A 678 -2.36 -5.39 23.69
N HIS A 679 -1.66 -4.85 22.72
CA HIS A 679 -2.04 -4.97 21.32
C HIS A 679 -1.27 -6.12 20.68
N ILE A 680 -1.96 -7.05 20.03
CA ILE A 680 -1.32 -8.00 19.11
C ILE A 680 -1.37 -7.48 17.70
N ALA A 681 -0.23 -7.51 17.03
CA ALA A 681 -0.06 -6.98 15.69
C ALA A 681 0.46 -8.06 14.75
N ARG A 682 -0.13 -8.11 13.56
CA ARG A 682 0.26 -8.97 12.45
C ARG A 682 0.18 -8.16 11.16
N ASN A 683 1.34 -7.83 10.61
CA ASN A 683 1.41 -6.85 9.53
C ASN A 683 0.70 -5.54 9.95
N ASP A 684 -0.26 -5.08 9.14
CA ASP A 684 -1.07 -3.90 9.40
C ASP A 684 -2.27 -4.15 10.33
N GLN A 685 -2.55 -5.39 10.70
CA GLN A 685 -3.66 -5.75 11.58
C GLN A 685 -3.23 -5.68 13.03
N MET A 686 -3.87 -4.82 13.79
CA MET A 686 -3.63 -4.66 15.23
C MET A 686 -4.96 -4.61 15.98
N TYR A 687 -5.04 -5.30 17.11
CA TYR A 687 -6.20 -5.26 18.01
C TYR A 687 -5.79 -5.59 19.47
N PRO A 688 -6.53 -5.05 20.46
CA PRO A 688 -6.23 -5.26 21.86
C PRO A 688 -6.66 -6.64 22.36
N VAL A 689 -5.93 -7.13 23.33
CA VAL A 689 -6.26 -8.33 24.11
C VAL A 689 -6.02 -8.07 25.59
N ASP A 690 -6.86 -8.68 26.44
CA ASP A 690 -6.69 -8.73 27.90
C ASP A 690 -6.31 -10.17 28.28
N LEU A 691 -5.07 -10.40 28.68
CA LEU A 691 -4.59 -11.75 29.04
C LEU A 691 -5.19 -12.31 30.33
N ARG A 692 -6.02 -11.55 31.08
CA ARG A 692 -6.84 -12.06 32.16
C ARG A 692 -8.07 -12.80 31.62
N ASP A 693 -8.53 -12.43 30.43
CA ASP A 693 -9.67 -13.08 29.78
C ASP A 693 -9.20 -14.37 29.06
N ARG A 694 -9.88 -15.49 29.36
CA ARG A 694 -9.60 -16.79 28.74
C ARG A 694 -9.83 -16.76 27.22
N TRP A 695 -10.84 -16.05 26.73
CA TRP A 695 -11.10 -15.94 25.31
C TRP A 695 -9.96 -15.22 24.58
N ASP A 696 -9.36 -14.22 25.20
CA ASP A 696 -8.26 -13.45 24.65
C ASP A 696 -6.96 -14.26 24.61
N ARG A 697 -6.72 -15.07 25.63
CA ARG A 697 -5.61 -16.03 25.60
C ARG A 697 -5.75 -17.04 24.46
N GLU A 698 -6.98 -17.51 24.18
CA GLU A 698 -7.25 -18.37 23.01
C GLU A 698 -7.11 -17.63 21.68
N LEU A 699 -7.46 -16.34 21.59
CA LEU A 699 -7.18 -15.51 20.41
C LEU A 699 -5.68 -15.39 20.16
N LEU A 700 -4.90 -15.06 21.19
CA LEU A 700 -3.43 -15.00 21.12
C LEU A 700 -2.84 -16.35 20.69
N ARG A 701 -3.29 -17.45 21.30
CA ARG A 701 -2.88 -18.80 20.92
C ARG A 701 -3.16 -19.10 19.45
N SER A 702 -4.34 -18.74 18.96
CA SER A 702 -4.73 -18.91 17.56
C SER A 702 -3.82 -18.15 16.59
N GLU A 703 -3.42 -16.92 16.94
CA GLU A 703 -2.49 -16.11 16.11
C GLU A 703 -1.07 -16.71 16.10
N LEU A 704 -0.58 -17.20 17.25
CA LEU A 704 0.74 -17.81 17.35
C LEU A 704 0.85 -19.14 16.60
N THR A 705 -0.26 -19.86 16.43
CA THR A 705 -0.30 -21.11 15.64
C THR A 705 -0.36 -20.88 14.15
N ALA A 706 -0.90 -19.74 13.72
CA ALA A 706 -0.95 -19.33 12.32
C ALA A 706 0.42 -18.75 11.93
N LEU A 707 1.35 -19.57 11.42
CA LEU A 707 2.72 -19.25 11.01
C LEU A 707 2.87 -17.90 10.25
N HIS A 708 2.86 -16.77 11.00
CA HIS A 708 3.14 -15.46 10.44
C HIS A 708 4.52 -14.99 10.89
N PRO A 709 5.42 -14.61 9.95
CA PRO A 709 6.77 -14.17 10.29
C PRO A 709 6.80 -12.83 11.07
N GLN A 710 5.78 -11.98 10.89
CA GLN A 710 5.71 -10.64 11.49
C GLN A 710 4.63 -10.53 12.57
N PHE A 711 4.74 -11.34 13.62
CA PHE A 711 3.85 -11.25 14.77
C PHE A 711 4.56 -10.57 15.94
N VAL A 712 3.98 -9.49 16.44
CA VAL A 712 4.53 -8.66 17.52
C VAL A 712 3.43 -8.33 18.53
N CYS A 713 3.78 -8.21 19.79
CA CYS A 713 2.93 -7.67 20.84
C CYS A 713 3.45 -6.28 21.24
N TYR A 714 2.54 -5.32 21.37
CA TYR A 714 2.83 -3.96 21.86
C TYR A 714 2.06 -3.68 23.15
N GLU A 715 2.57 -2.76 23.97
CA GLU A 715 1.81 -2.25 25.11
C GLU A 715 0.53 -1.54 24.65
N ASP A 716 -0.51 -1.61 25.45
CA ASP A 716 -1.76 -0.91 25.21
C ASP A 716 -1.83 0.35 26.09
N LEU A 717 -1.48 1.50 25.49
CA LEU A 717 -1.52 2.80 26.14
C LEU A 717 -2.94 3.36 26.27
N THR A 718 -3.90 2.72 25.62
CA THR A 718 -5.32 3.13 25.62
C THR A 718 -6.22 2.14 26.37
N ALA A 719 -5.61 1.28 27.20
CA ALA A 719 -6.34 0.33 28.01
C ALA A 719 -7.39 1.06 28.88
N ASP A 720 -8.59 0.49 28.98
CA ASP A 720 -9.75 1.09 29.67
C ASP A 720 -10.17 2.48 29.17
N GLY A 721 -9.76 2.86 27.95
CA GLY A 721 -10.06 4.18 27.41
C GLY A 721 -9.12 5.28 27.91
N ALA A 722 -8.00 4.93 28.57
CA ALA A 722 -7.01 5.88 29.04
C ALA A 722 -6.58 6.83 27.92
N GLY A 723 -6.56 8.13 28.16
CA GLY A 723 -6.18 9.16 27.22
C GLY A 723 -7.15 9.36 26.04
N LEU A 724 -8.34 8.76 26.04
CA LEU A 724 -9.33 8.92 24.98
C LEU A 724 -10.54 9.78 25.38
N GLY A 725 -10.49 10.41 26.57
CA GLY A 725 -11.60 11.22 27.06
C GLY A 725 -11.86 12.49 26.27
N TRP A 726 -10.86 13.05 25.59
CA TRP A 726 -10.98 14.27 24.82
C TRP A 726 -11.97 14.17 23.64
N ASN A 727 -12.23 12.97 23.13
CA ASN A 727 -13.10 12.71 21.97
C ASN A 727 -14.19 11.66 22.27
N GLY A 728 -14.68 11.58 23.51
CA GLY A 728 -15.75 10.66 23.89
C GLY A 728 -15.33 9.19 23.93
N GLY A 729 -14.06 8.89 24.16
CA GLY A 729 -13.54 7.52 24.31
C GLY A 729 -13.22 6.81 22.99
N HIS A 730 -13.30 7.48 21.86
CA HIS A 730 -12.98 6.88 20.56
C HIS A 730 -11.46 6.84 20.32
N SER A 731 -10.94 5.72 19.87
CA SER A 731 -9.58 5.65 19.30
C SER A 731 -9.50 6.54 18.07
N THR A 732 -8.66 7.55 18.13
CA THR A 732 -8.59 8.60 17.12
C THR A 732 -7.15 8.87 16.72
N GLU A 733 -6.90 8.88 15.43
CA GLU A 733 -5.63 9.23 14.82
C GLU A 733 -5.78 10.53 14.05
N ILE A 734 -4.88 11.46 14.28
CA ILE A 734 -4.73 12.66 13.44
C ILE A 734 -3.73 12.40 12.34
N VAL A 735 -3.98 12.95 11.17
CA VAL A 735 -3.08 12.95 10.02
C VAL A 735 -2.66 14.38 9.77
N VAL A 736 -1.38 14.65 9.93
CA VAL A 736 -0.83 16.00 9.87
C VAL A 736 0.08 16.13 8.65
N PRO A 737 -0.33 16.83 7.59
CA PRO A 737 0.53 17.17 6.48
C PRO A 737 1.57 18.20 6.92
N LEU A 738 2.82 18.00 6.46
CA LEU A 738 3.95 18.85 6.75
C LEU A 738 4.63 19.29 5.45
N ALA A 739 5.07 20.53 5.40
CA ALA A 739 6.00 21.02 4.39
C ALA A 739 7.38 21.19 5.02
N GLY A 740 8.42 20.71 4.32
CA GLY A 740 9.81 20.98 4.73
C GLY A 740 10.18 22.45 4.52
N ALA A 741 10.82 23.05 5.53
CA ALA A 741 11.34 24.40 5.45
C ALA A 741 12.43 24.49 4.37
N ARG A 742 12.43 25.57 3.61
CA ARG A 742 13.50 25.84 2.66
C ARG A 742 14.73 26.35 3.39
N PRO A 743 15.95 25.93 2.99
CA PRO A 743 17.14 26.61 3.47
C PRO A 743 17.08 28.10 3.09
N SER A 744 17.21 28.98 4.06
CA SER A 744 17.27 30.40 3.80
C SER A 744 18.58 30.70 3.05
N GLY A 745 18.53 30.95 1.75
CA GLY A 745 19.61 31.61 1.01
C GLY A 745 20.61 30.71 0.28
N GLY A 746 20.27 29.51 -0.12
CA GLY A 746 21.12 28.72 -0.99
C GLY A 746 20.45 28.47 -2.34
N ALA A 747 20.99 28.99 -3.43
CA ALA A 747 20.73 28.49 -4.78
C ALA A 747 21.23 27.04 -4.83
N ALA A 748 20.41 26.11 -4.34
CA ALA A 748 20.75 24.69 -4.34
C ALA A 748 20.79 24.20 -5.78
N GLY A 749 21.99 24.07 -6.34
CA GLY A 749 22.21 23.25 -7.51
C GLY A 749 22.03 23.87 -8.89
N THR A 750 22.00 25.20 -9.02
CA THR A 750 21.83 25.87 -10.32
C THR A 750 22.95 25.58 -11.34
N VAL A 751 24.15 25.31 -10.89
CA VAL A 751 25.31 25.08 -11.79
C VAL A 751 25.22 23.71 -12.52
N ASP A 752 24.72 22.68 -11.86
CA ASP A 752 24.56 21.35 -12.49
C ASP A 752 23.30 21.27 -13.37
N GLU A 753 22.23 21.98 -13.00
CA GLU A 753 21.00 22.02 -13.80
C GLU A 753 21.17 22.76 -15.11
N GLU A 754 21.95 23.83 -15.15
CA GLU A 754 22.26 24.56 -16.38
C GLU A 754 23.13 23.75 -17.35
N ARG A 755 24.06 22.96 -16.83
CA ARG A 755 24.84 21.98 -17.63
C ARG A 755 23.98 20.85 -18.18
N LEU A 756 23.01 20.34 -17.41
CA LEU A 756 22.08 19.27 -17.83
C LEU A 756 21.07 19.76 -18.88
N ARG A 757 20.65 21.03 -18.80
CA ARG A 757 19.76 21.66 -19.80
C ARG A 757 20.43 21.80 -21.18
N THR A 758 21.75 21.84 -21.23
CA THR A 758 22.54 22.05 -22.45
C THR A 758 23.18 20.77 -23.02
N ALA A 759 23.12 19.66 -22.29
CA ALA A 759 23.70 18.40 -22.75
C ALA A 759 22.81 17.74 -23.81
N PRO A 760 23.32 17.50 -25.03
CA PRO A 760 22.53 16.77 -26.03
C PRO A 760 22.34 15.32 -25.60
N PRO A 761 21.19 14.68 -25.92
CA PRO A 761 20.98 13.27 -25.65
C PRO A 761 22.03 12.45 -26.39
N VAL A 762 22.91 11.77 -25.65
CA VAL A 762 23.93 10.91 -26.25
C VAL A 762 23.27 9.60 -26.63
N ARG A 763 23.23 9.29 -27.94
CA ARG A 763 22.88 7.95 -28.39
C ARG A 763 24.02 7.01 -28.03
N PRO A 764 23.78 5.95 -27.23
CA PRO A 764 24.84 4.98 -26.96
C PRO A 764 25.31 4.34 -28.26
N ALA A 765 26.62 4.22 -28.39
CA ALA A 765 27.19 3.48 -29.52
C ALA A 765 26.66 2.03 -29.49
N PRO A 766 26.30 1.43 -30.62
CA PRO A 766 25.79 0.07 -30.63
C PRO A 766 26.88 -0.84 -30.07
N THR A 767 26.58 -1.51 -28.97
CA THR A 767 27.45 -2.49 -28.34
C THR A 767 27.61 -3.67 -29.29
N ARG A 768 28.76 -3.76 -29.98
CA ARG A 768 29.13 -4.95 -30.75
C ARG A 768 29.40 -6.07 -29.73
N PHE A 769 28.46 -6.97 -29.60
CA PHE A 769 28.70 -8.23 -28.91
C PHE A 769 29.69 -9.03 -29.76
N HIS A 770 30.96 -9.12 -29.34
CA HIS A 770 31.87 -10.12 -29.87
C HIS A 770 31.47 -11.48 -29.29
N CYS A 771 30.69 -12.25 -30.04
CA CYS A 771 30.62 -13.68 -29.85
C CYS A 771 32.03 -14.25 -30.18
N ARG A 772 32.79 -14.58 -29.14
CA ARG A 772 33.98 -15.41 -29.32
C ARG A 772 33.51 -16.81 -29.69
N ALA A 773 33.49 -17.09 -30.99
CA ALA A 773 33.47 -18.47 -31.49
C ALA A 773 34.74 -19.19 -31.03
N ARG A 774 34.58 -20.25 -30.27
CA ARG A 774 35.65 -21.18 -29.97
C ARG A 774 35.94 -21.96 -31.26
N THR A 775 37.05 -21.65 -31.93
CA THR A 775 37.62 -22.52 -32.92
C THR A 775 38.98 -22.98 -32.43
N GLY A 776 39.12 -24.31 -32.35
CA GLY A 776 40.27 -25.14 -32.75
C GLY A 776 41.57 -25.06 -31.97
N CYS A 777 41.89 -26.18 -31.37
CA CYS A 777 43.21 -26.60 -30.93
C CYS A 777 44.30 -26.42 -31.98
N SER A 778 45.51 -25.95 -31.58
CA SER A 778 46.76 -26.63 -31.98
C SER A 778 47.88 -26.30 -30.99
N SER A 779 48.68 -27.29 -30.78
CA SER A 779 49.77 -27.53 -29.86
C SER A 779 51.01 -26.65 -30.06
N SER A 780 51.68 -26.26 -28.97
CA SER A 780 53.15 -26.49 -28.80
C SER A 780 53.58 -25.94 -27.40
N GLY A 781 54.41 -26.72 -26.75
CA GLY A 781 54.81 -26.68 -25.38
C GLY A 781 55.77 -25.58 -24.94
N THR A 782 55.82 -25.42 -23.64
CA THR A 782 57.03 -25.50 -22.81
C THR A 782 56.69 -25.30 -21.33
N ARG A 783 57.42 -25.97 -20.49
CA ARG A 783 57.33 -26.17 -19.05
C ARG A 783 57.46 -24.90 -18.21
N SER A 784 56.74 -24.78 -17.13
CA SER A 784 57.30 -24.74 -15.75
C SER A 784 56.26 -24.54 -14.63
N ARG A 785 56.35 -25.43 -13.66
CA ARG A 785 56.14 -25.34 -12.22
C ARG A 785 54.78 -24.85 -11.63
N ARG A 786 54.14 -25.79 -10.94
CA ARG A 786 53.07 -25.69 -9.95
C ARG A 786 53.50 -24.84 -8.73
N PRO A 787 52.50 -24.35 -7.92
CA PRO A 787 51.97 -25.20 -6.83
C PRO A 787 50.44 -25.18 -6.66
N THR A 788 49.93 -26.29 -6.29
CA THR A 788 48.89 -26.85 -5.47
C THR A 788 47.97 -25.90 -4.67
N ASN A 789 46.65 -26.00 -4.84
CA ASN A 789 45.74 -26.47 -3.80
C ASN A 789 44.29 -26.68 -4.31
N PRO A 790 43.48 -27.49 -3.66
CA PRO A 790 42.44 -28.29 -4.29
C PRO A 790 41.04 -27.71 -4.12
N CYS A 791 40.21 -27.80 -5.15
CA CYS A 791 38.79 -27.56 -5.08
C CYS A 791 38.04 -28.89 -5.29
N SER A 792 37.31 -29.30 -4.27
CA SER A 792 36.47 -30.49 -4.25
C SER A 792 35.24 -30.35 -5.16
N ARG A 793 35.12 -31.30 -6.06
CA ARG A 793 33.96 -31.50 -6.93
C ARG A 793 32.86 -32.21 -6.15
N ILE A 794 31.64 -31.65 -6.20
CA ILE A 794 30.41 -32.38 -5.88
C ILE A 794 29.73 -32.73 -7.22
N THR A 795 29.63 -34.02 -7.49
CA THR A 795 28.95 -34.62 -8.63
C THR A 795 27.54 -35.02 -8.24
N PHE A 796 26.55 -34.66 -9.04
CA PHE A 796 25.19 -35.22 -8.96
C PHE A 796 25.03 -36.31 -10.05
N PRO A 797 24.35 -37.44 -9.71
CA PRO A 797 24.07 -38.48 -10.70
C PRO A 797 22.77 -38.20 -11.48
N PRO A 798 22.63 -38.78 -12.71
CA PRO A 798 21.46 -38.56 -13.56
C PRO A 798 20.29 -39.49 -13.21
N CYS A 799 19.09 -38.97 -13.32
CA CYS A 799 17.83 -39.70 -13.17
C CYS A 799 17.48 -40.41 -14.49
N SER A 800 17.44 -41.74 -14.48
CA SER A 800 17.01 -42.56 -15.60
C SER A 800 15.51 -42.86 -15.52
N ALA A 801 14.79 -42.61 -16.61
CA ALA A 801 13.45 -43.07 -16.88
C ALA A 801 13.38 -44.59 -17.05
N ARG A 802 12.40 -45.26 -16.46
CA ARG A 802 11.87 -46.54 -16.94
C ARG A 802 10.36 -46.64 -16.79
N SER A 803 9.76 -46.81 -17.92
CA SER A 803 8.37 -47.28 -18.12
C SER A 803 8.21 -48.74 -17.70
N ARG A 804 7.08 -49.11 -17.13
CA ARG A 804 6.36 -50.38 -17.47
C ARG A 804 4.95 -50.44 -16.88
N THR A 805 4.14 -50.87 -17.71
CA THR A 805 2.74 -51.22 -17.82
C THR A 805 2.22 -52.27 -16.82
N THR A 806 0.86 -52.17 -16.65
CA THR A 806 -0.19 -53.15 -16.49
C THR A 806 -0.60 -53.63 -15.09
N SER A 807 -1.87 -53.48 -14.86
CA SER A 807 -2.94 -54.46 -14.58
C SER A 807 -3.76 -54.26 -13.29
N THR A 808 -5.02 -53.89 -13.52
CA THR A 808 -6.28 -54.28 -12.88
C THR A 808 -6.31 -54.70 -11.39
N ALA A 809 -7.11 -54.03 -10.62
CA ALA A 809 -8.32 -54.52 -9.95
C ALA A 809 -8.81 -53.53 -8.88
N GLY A 810 -10.13 -53.37 -8.84
CA GLY A 810 -10.87 -52.40 -8.09
C GLY A 810 -10.87 -52.53 -6.58
N SER A 811 -11.11 -51.39 -5.96
CA SER A 811 -12.10 -51.26 -4.89
C SER A 811 -12.26 -49.77 -4.54
N SER A 812 -13.53 -49.44 -4.40
CA SER A 812 -14.04 -48.12 -4.00
C SER A 812 -13.54 -47.71 -2.63
N CYS A 813 -12.95 -46.48 -2.55
CA CYS A 813 -12.97 -45.76 -1.29
C CYS A 813 -12.91 -44.25 -1.59
N GLY A 814 -13.93 -43.56 -1.13
CA GLY A 814 -14.17 -42.15 -1.41
C GLY A 814 -13.06 -41.25 -0.86
N THR A 815 -12.42 -40.51 -1.74
CA THR A 815 -11.55 -39.41 -1.38
C THR A 815 -12.40 -38.17 -1.16
N ARG A 816 -12.61 -37.85 0.12
CA ARG A 816 -13.06 -36.53 0.54
C ARG A 816 -11.86 -35.55 0.44
N THR A 817 -11.90 -34.69 -0.53
CA THR A 817 -11.02 -33.51 -0.61
C THR A 817 -11.30 -32.58 0.58
N PRO A 818 -10.30 -32.12 1.31
CA PRO A 818 -10.53 -31.12 2.35
C PRO A 818 -10.61 -29.73 1.70
N THR A 819 -11.81 -29.19 1.67
CA THR A 819 -12.05 -27.79 1.32
C THR A 819 -11.37 -26.89 2.36
N ARG A 820 -10.29 -26.23 1.98
CA ARG A 820 -9.65 -25.20 2.77
C ARG A 820 -10.57 -23.98 2.83
N ILE A 821 -11.17 -23.77 3.99
CA ILE A 821 -11.88 -22.53 4.30
C ILE A 821 -10.82 -21.45 4.58
N CYS A 822 -10.56 -20.60 3.60
CA CYS A 822 -9.83 -19.36 3.80
C CYS A 822 -10.74 -18.32 4.45
N GLY A 823 -10.55 -18.03 5.73
CA GLY A 823 -11.09 -16.83 6.36
C GLY A 823 -10.38 -15.60 5.80
N CYS A 824 -11.01 -14.86 4.93
CA CYS A 824 -10.47 -13.60 4.43
C CYS A 824 -10.92 -12.45 5.32
N ALA A 825 -10.00 -11.91 6.10
CA ALA A 825 -10.10 -10.51 6.51
C ALA A 825 -9.53 -9.68 5.36
N SER A 826 -10.36 -8.91 4.70
CA SER A 826 -9.92 -8.08 3.60
C SER A 826 -9.41 -6.75 4.13
N THR A 827 -8.16 -6.58 4.08
CA THR A 827 -7.49 -5.32 3.79
C THR A 827 -6.07 -5.71 3.44
N ALA A 828 -5.67 -5.44 2.23
CA ALA A 828 -4.32 -5.48 1.70
C ALA A 828 -3.34 -6.43 2.44
N THR A 829 -3.72 -7.66 2.66
CA THR A 829 -2.84 -8.72 3.12
C THR A 829 -2.76 -9.75 2.02
N TRP A 830 -1.63 -9.77 1.40
CA TRP A 830 -1.15 -10.71 0.44
C TRP A 830 -1.23 -12.12 0.99
N ARG A 831 -1.93 -12.98 0.29
CA ARG A 831 -1.69 -14.40 0.31
C ARG A 831 -1.16 -14.84 -1.05
N ARG A 832 -0.15 -15.71 -0.99
CA ARG A 832 0.12 -16.64 -2.05
C ARG A 832 -1.10 -17.48 -2.33
#